data_9659432b09225d0ec4f5b836363caf95
#
_entry.id   9659432b09225d0ec4f5b836363caf95
#
_cell.length_a   1.000
_cell.length_b   1.000
_cell.length_c   1.000
_cell.angle_alpha   90.00
_cell.angle_beta   90.00
_cell.angle_gamma   90.00
#
_symmetry.space_group_name_H-M   'P 1'
#
loop_
_entity.id
_entity.type
_entity.pdbx_description
1 polymer ?
#
loop_
_entity_poly.entity_id
_entity_poly.type
_entity_poly.pdbx_seq_one_letter_code
_entity_poly.pdbx_strand_id
1 'polypeptide(L)'
;MDTGQDHMTTPGIRKIDALASRGDPPETVAIGYVTGESTPIGFSFVSSEELVPPRLEYVVVAGMRERRGDTTVTVDLLAQVTNITADVITLDDRIDFLGAETVLNHRVTFPPRLRVEAAVVGYLDSDQQTVRAARNAVLPGTRVHLAPDELLRKFFARSSGSSITLGTLMNRRTVEVALDPNGLSRHLAIIAQTGAGKSYLAGKVLEELLGLGATIVVLDPNSDYVQLRKLRGDEAVPYEHARKAPNHDRIQLYRVPIAGRQRYPDDLCGPSSRYTIRFSGLDGEEICDVAGVPSNAERIREAVVNACIRLRRDRVDFNPRFLAQHLADFSGVPLDDFDGDATDKGAGTVAAHRPDLDDAAAQLDLIRAIDHATTVTVTKRERGDNHSGPTPPRATGSRGASVDDREMVAARSALRYIRKLEKYPIWSQSTIDLNAILQPMKLTVLDLAGAEKGVMAYTAEWLLSNLWQRALGGELTNPVFVVLEEAHNLVPGGRETTRASRIINTVASEGRKFGVFLIVVTQRPSKISDDTLSQCASQLIMRLTNPDDQKAIQRASEVVSQSLLDDLPGLNQGEVVVLGRLTRVPAMVRVGGRVGAEGGADINLIERLERSRKEVEDERFASRRTPPRIVAPIKRQPFS
;
A
#
# COMPACT_ATOMS: atom_id res chain seq x y z
N MET A 1 14.32 26.27 36.47
CA MET A 1 15.20 26.12 35.33
C MET A 1 14.30 26.06 34.13
N ASP A 2 14.26 27.18 33.44
CA ASP A 2 13.31 27.50 32.38
C ASP A 2 13.84 26.89 31.07
N THR A 3 13.26 25.78 30.64
CA THR A 3 13.59 25.20 29.35
C THR A 3 12.67 25.80 28.30
N GLY A 4 13.12 26.91 27.72
CA GLY A 4 12.47 27.54 26.58
C GLY A 4 12.32 26.55 25.41
N GLN A 5 11.09 26.15 25.13
CA GLN A 5 10.70 25.55 23.86
C GLN A 5 10.81 26.60 22.76
N ASP A 6 11.93 26.55 22.03
CA ASP A 6 12.12 27.33 20.82
C ASP A 6 11.13 26.84 19.76
N HIS A 7 10.01 27.55 19.63
CA HIS A 7 9.09 27.39 18.52
C HIS A 7 9.81 27.74 17.22
N MET A 8 10.19 26.75 16.41
CA MET A 8 10.65 26.93 15.05
C MET A 8 9.52 27.48 14.15
N THR A 9 9.18 28.73 14.33
CA THR A 9 8.44 29.51 13.33
C THR A 9 9.44 30.01 12.28
N THR A 10 9.09 29.84 11.01
CA THR A 10 9.88 30.32 9.86
C THR A 10 10.25 31.79 10.06
N PRO A 11 11.49 32.22 9.77
CA PRO A 11 11.95 33.59 10.06
C PRO A 11 11.05 34.71 9.53
N GLY A 12 10.40 34.55 8.39
CA GLY A 12 9.44 35.48 7.82
C GLY A 12 8.16 35.63 8.65
N ILE A 13 7.66 34.56 9.24
CA ILE A 13 6.45 34.59 10.09
C ILE A 13 6.75 35.34 11.40
N ARG A 14 7.93 35.14 12.00
CA ARG A 14 8.34 35.88 13.21
C ARG A 14 8.39 37.41 13.03
N LYS A 15 8.74 37.88 11.82
CA LYS A 15 8.76 39.33 11.55
C LYS A 15 7.36 39.89 11.29
N ILE A 16 6.48 39.12 10.69
CA ILE A 16 5.07 39.49 10.52
C ILE A 16 4.38 39.56 11.89
N ASP A 17 4.65 38.64 12.80
CA ASP A 17 4.18 38.69 14.19
C ASP A 17 4.78 39.89 14.93
N ALA A 18 6.04 40.26 14.64
CA ALA A 18 6.68 41.48 15.20
C ALA A 18 6.13 42.79 14.62
N LEU A 19 5.63 42.79 13.38
CA LEU A 19 4.93 43.92 12.80
C LEU A 19 3.51 44.07 13.34
N ALA A 20 2.84 42.95 13.64
CA ALA A 20 1.56 42.92 14.35
C ALA A 20 1.65 43.53 15.77
N SER A 21 2.78 43.38 16.43
CA SER A 21 3.04 44.02 17.73
C SER A 21 3.14 45.56 17.69
N ARG A 22 3.17 46.18 16.49
CA ARG A 22 3.11 47.64 16.29
C ARG A 22 1.68 48.18 16.17
N GLY A 23 0.66 47.35 16.40
CA GLY A 23 -0.73 47.79 16.47
C GLY A 23 -1.55 47.61 15.19
N ASP A 24 -0.93 47.14 14.08
CA ASP A 24 -1.65 46.72 12.88
C ASP A 24 -1.90 45.22 12.96
N PRO A 25 -3.14 44.73 12.78
CA PRO A 25 -3.39 43.27 12.74
C PRO A 25 -2.60 42.67 11.56
N PRO A 26 -1.97 41.49 11.72
CA PRO A 26 -1.15 40.82 10.69
C PRO A 26 -1.88 40.61 9.36
N GLU A 27 -3.21 40.60 9.40
CA GLU A 27 -4.09 40.49 8.23
C GLU A 27 -4.10 41.72 7.29
N THR A 28 -3.58 42.86 7.74
CA THR A 28 -3.58 44.12 6.96
C THR A 28 -2.29 44.40 6.22
N VAL A 29 -1.22 43.65 6.52
CA VAL A 29 0.09 43.88 5.89
C VAL A 29 0.15 43.19 4.54
N ALA A 30 0.30 44.00 3.46
CA ALA A 30 0.56 43.45 2.13
C ALA A 30 1.97 42.84 2.08
N ILE A 31 2.06 41.57 1.72
CA ILE A 31 3.34 40.84 1.54
C ILE A 31 3.89 41.00 0.13
N GLY A 32 3.09 41.49 -0.80
CA GLY A 32 3.49 41.72 -2.18
C GLY A 32 2.41 42.33 -3.04
N TYR A 33 2.76 42.54 -4.29
CA TYR A 33 1.88 43.14 -5.31
C TYR A 33 1.90 42.28 -6.57
N VAL A 34 0.74 41.99 -7.12
CA VAL A 34 0.59 41.20 -8.37
C VAL A 34 1.27 41.93 -9.52
N THR A 35 2.06 41.22 -10.30
CA THR A 35 2.83 41.76 -11.45
C THR A 35 2.77 40.83 -12.64
N GLY A 36 2.95 41.38 -13.85
CA GLY A 36 2.95 40.59 -15.08
C GLY A 36 1.59 40.06 -15.46
N GLU A 37 1.61 38.96 -16.21
CA GLU A 37 0.40 38.29 -16.64
C GLU A 37 -0.21 37.47 -15.49
N SER A 38 -1.52 37.51 -15.38
CA SER A 38 -2.29 36.69 -14.46
C SER A 38 -3.43 36.01 -15.19
N THR A 39 -3.83 34.86 -14.69
CA THR A 39 -4.92 34.03 -15.20
C THR A 39 -5.91 33.68 -14.08
N PRO A 40 -7.09 33.15 -14.36
CA PRO A 40 -7.99 32.68 -13.32
C PRO A 40 -7.44 31.51 -12.47
N ILE A 41 -6.38 30.83 -12.95
CA ILE A 41 -5.78 29.67 -12.28
C ILE A 41 -4.44 29.99 -11.60
N GLY A 42 -3.84 31.16 -11.83
CA GLY A 42 -2.57 31.51 -11.20
C GLY A 42 -2.15 32.94 -11.52
N PHE A 43 -1.30 33.49 -10.67
CA PHE A 43 -0.72 34.83 -10.81
C PHE A 43 0.69 34.86 -10.20
N SER A 44 1.46 35.87 -10.62
CA SER A 44 2.75 36.16 -10.01
C SER A 44 2.69 37.48 -9.24
N PHE A 45 3.46 37.57 -8.16
CA PHE A 45 3.61 38.81 -7.41
C PHE A 45 5.08 39.03 -7.01
N VAL A 46 5.45 40.26 -6.78
CA VAL A 46 6.76 40.64 -6.24
C VAL A 46 6.64 40.82 -4.74
N SER A 47 7.66 40.36 -4.01
CA SER A 47 7.74 40.50 -2.56
C SER A 47 9.11 41.07 -2.16
N SER A 48 9.26 41.42 -0.91
CA SER A 48 10.57 41.79 -0.33
C SER A 48 11.20 40.56 0.36
N GLU A 49 12.51 40.61 0.57
CA GLU A 49 13.26 39.57 1.27
C GLU A 49 12.69 39.25 2.68
N GLU A 50 12.15 40.30 3.33
CA GLU A 50 11.60 40.17 4.69
C GLU A 50 10.19 39.60 4.74
N LEU A 51 9.41 39.74 3.67
CA LEU A 51 7.98 39.41 3.61
C LEU A 51 7.65 38.22 2.69
N VAL A 52 8.63 37.68 1.95
CA VAL A 52 8.40 36.59 1.01
C VAL A 52 7.89 35.35 1.75
N PRO A 53 6.70 34.84 1.39
CA PRO A 53 6.17 33.65 2.00
C PRO A 53 6.95 32.41 1.53
N PRO A 54 7.11 31.38 2.35
CA PRO A 54 7.73 30.14 1.91
C PRO A 54 6.86 29.43 0.86
N ARG A 55 7.48 28.54 0.09
CA ARG A 55 6.75 27.66 -0.83
C ARG A 55 5.69 26.86 -0.08
N LEU A 56 4.55 26.61 -0.75
CA LEU A 56 3.37 25.92 -0.22
C LEU A 56 2.59 26.70 0.86
N GLU A 57 2.98 27.96 1.11
CA GLU A 57 2.20 28.85 1.98
C GLU A 57 0.95 29.35 1.27
N TYR A 58 -0.07 29.68 2.03
CA TYR A 58 -1.34 30.20 1.49
C TYR A 58 -1.38 31.72 1.57
N VAL A 59 -1.78 32.32 0.46
CA VAL A 59 -1.94 33.76 0.31
C VAL A 59 -3.37 34.09 -0.11
N VAL A 60 -3.81 35.28 0.20
CA VAL A 60 -5.15 35.77 -0.14
C VAL A 60 -5.09 37.09 -0.88
N VAL A 61 -5.94 37.19 -1.91
CA VAL A 61 -6.27 38.47 -2.58
C VAL A 61 -7.67 38.85 -2.12
N ALA A 62 -7.74 39.85 -1.26
CA ALA A 62 -9.01 40.28 -0.69
C ALA A 62 -9.80 41.18 -1.64
N GLY A 63 -11.13 41.11 -1.55
CA GLY A 63 -12.02 42.04 -2.22
C GLY A 63 -12.08 41.91 -3.74
N MET A 64 -11.75 40.74 -4.29
CA MET A 64 -11.81 40.46 -5.73
C MET A 64 -13.27 40.43 -6.20
N ARG A 65 -13.54 40.99 -7.37
CA ARG A 65 -14.88 40.97 -7.98
C ARG A 65 -15.05 39.77 -8.88
N GLU A 66 -16.02 38.91 -8.54
CA GLU A 66 -16.39 37.75 -9.33
C GLU A 66 -17.82 37.85 -9.86
N ARG A 67 -18.00 37.50 -11.14
CA ARG A 67 -19.33 37.50 -11.76
C ARG A 67 -20.06 36.19 -11.47
N ARG A 68 -21.25 36.30 -10.88
CA ARG A 68 -22.13 35.16 -10.57
C ARG A 68 -23.44 35.32 -11.31
N GLY A 69 -23.56 34.71 -12.48
CA GLY A 69 -24.70 34.98 -13.37
C GLY A 69 -24.75 36.46 -13.74
N ASP A 70 -25.87 37.11 -13.39
CA ASP A 70 -26.08 38.57 -13.64
C ASP A 70 -25.59 39.44 -12.48
N THR A 71 -25.12 38.90 -11.38
CA THR A 71 -24.64 39.64 -10.22
C THR A 71 -23.11 39.59 -10.11
N THR A 72 -22.55 40.66 -9.56
CA THR A 72 -21.12 40.72 -9.19
C THR A 72 -21.03 40.61 -7.68
N VAL A 73 -20.25 39.64 -7.21
CA VAL A 73 -19.97 39.40 -5.79
C VAL A 73 -18.53 39.77 -5.46
N THR A 74 -18.29 40.26 -4.26
CA THR A 74 -16.94 40.50 -3.75
C THR A 74 -16.50 39.28 -2.94
N VAL A 75 -15.33 38.75 -3.25
CA VAL A 75 -14.82 37.52 -2.66
C VAL A 75 -13.35 37.66 -2.27
N ASP A 76 -12.94 36.84 -1.30
CA ASP A 76 -11.53 36.67 -0.94
C ASP A 76 -10.99 35.45 -1.65
N LEU A 77 -10.04 35.65 -2.56
CA LEU A 77 -9.46 34.61 -3.38
C LEU A 77 -8.27 33.99 -2.68
N LEU A 78 -8.35 32.70 -2.37
CA LEU A 78 -7.25 31.93 -1.81
C LEU A 78 -6.34 31.40 -2.93
N ALA A 79 -5.04 31.51 -2.75
CA ALA A 79 -4.03 30.92 -3.62
C ALA A 79 -2.91 30.27 -2.79
N GLN A 80 -2.16 29.36 -3.39
CA GLN A 80 -1.02 28.70 -2.77
C GLN A 80 0.25 29.03 -3.53
N VAL A 81 1.31 29.38 -2.82
CA VAL A 81 2.65 29.65 -3.38
C VAL A 81 3.22 28.35 -3.97
N THR A 82 3.52 28.36 -5.26
CA THR A 82 4.07 27.22 -5.98
C THR A 82 5.55 27.34 -6.24
N ASN A 83 6.02 28.55 -6.52
CA ASN A 83 7.42 28.80 -6.85
C ASN A 83 7.89 30.18 -6.35
N ILE A 84 9.18 30.28 -6.07
CA ILE A 84 9.84 31.54 -5.67
C ILE A 84 11.13 31.64 -6.46
N THR A 85 11.26 32.71 -7.20
CA THR A 85 12.46 33.00 -8.00
C THR A 85 13.12 34.24 -7.44
N ALA A 86 14.40 34.16 -7.14
CA ALA A 86 15.25 35.29 -6.75
C ALA A 86 16.12 35.69 -7.96
N ASP A 87 16.07 36.95 -8.33
CA ASP A 87 16.82 37.50 -9.45
C ASP A 87 17.47 38.81 -9.03
N VAL A 88 18.74 39.01 -9.40
CA VAL A 88 19.49 40.23 -9.18
C VAL A 88 20.02 40.69 -10.54
N ILE A 89 19.57 41.87 -11.00
CA ILE A 89 19.90 42.40 -12.33
C ILE A 89 21.41 42.47 -12.61
N THR A 90 22.21 42.68 -11.58
CA THR A 90 23.68 42.79 -11.69
C THR A 90 24.42 41.47 -11.62
N LEU A 91 23.72 40.37 -11.29
CA LEU A 91 24.25 38.99 -11.20
C LEU A 91 23.40 38.07 -12.09
N ASP A 92 23.40 38.35 -13.40
CA ASP A 92 22.67 37.54 -14.38
C ASP A 92 23.50 36.32 -14.85
N ASP A 93 22.90 35.44 -15.61
CA ASP A 93 23.51 34.19 -16.09
C ASP A 93 24.76 34.41 -16.97
N ARG A 94 25.11 35.64 -17.33
CA ARG A 94 26.25 36.00 -18.18
C ARG A 94 27.46 36.42 -17.39
N ILE A 95 27.33 36.64 -16.07
CA ILE A 95 28.41 37.03 -15.21
C ILE A 95 29.31 35.84 -14.90
N ASP A 96 30.62 35.99 -15.05
CA ASP A 96 31.60 35.02 -14.62
C ASP A 96 31.96 35.18 -13.12
N PHE A 97 32.73 34.25 -12.59
CA PHE A 97 33.12 34.28 -11.18
C PHE A 97 33.80 35.58 -10.77
N LEU A 98 34.72 36.08 -11.61
CA LEU A 98 35.50 37.30 -11.32
C LEU A 98 34.60 38.55 -11.37
N GLY A 99 33.67 38.59 -12.31
CA GLY A 99 32.64 39.62 -12.41
C GLY A 99 31.74 39.66 -11.18
N ALA A 100 31.26 38.49 -10.75
CA ALA A 100 30.45 38.37 -9.55
C ALA A 100 31.19 38.83 -8.29
N GLU A 101 32.44 38.43 -8.12
CA GLU A 101 33.31 38.87 -7.01
C GLU A 101 33.50 40.42 -7.06
N THR A 102 33.69 40.97 -8.24
CA THR A 102 33.84 42.44 -8.42
C THR A 102 32.58 43.20 -8.03
N VAL A 103 31.39 42.75 -8.47
CA VAL A 103 30.11 43.34 -8.13
C VAL A 103 29.86 43.30 -6.62
N LEU A 104 30.15 42.15 -5.98
CA LEU A 104 29.96 41.98 -4.55
C LEU A 104 30.91 42.83 -3.72
N ASN A 105 32.21 42.91 -4.11
CA ASN A 105 33.23 43.70 -3.39
C ASN A 105 33.00 45.19 -3.47
N HIS A 106 32.45 45.68 -4.58
CA HIS A 106 32.15 47.11 -4.75
C HIS A 106 30.79 47.54 -4.17
N ARG A 107 30.07 46.64 -3.53
CA ARG A 107 28.73 46.87 -2.94
C ARG A 107 27.73 47.48 -3.92
N VAL A 108 27.87 47.23 -5.21
CA VAL A 108 26.91 47.62 -6.25
C VAL A 108 25.83 46.54 -6.34
N THR A 109 25.21 46.26 -5.23
CA THR A 109 24.14 45.26 -5.19
C THR A 109 22.79 45.98 -5.16
N PHE A 110 21.95 45.69 -6.15
CA PHE A 110 20.53 45.98 -6.07
C PHE A 110 19.89 44.93 -5.19
N PRO A 111 18.85 45.29 -4.40
CA PRO A 111 18.11 44.27 -3.65
C PRO A 111 17.56 43.19 -4.60
N PRO A 112 17.57 41.92 -4.20
CA PRO A 112 17.05 40.85 -5.03
C PRO A 112 15.59 41.11 -5.38
N ARG A 113 15.24 40.89 -6.63
CA ARG A 113 13.87 40.88 -7.08
C ARG A 113 13.30 39.48 -6.78
N LEU A 114 12.42 39.40 -5.78
CA LEU A 114 11.75 38.16 -5.41
C LEU A 114 10.40 38.09 -6.14
N ARG A 115 10.31 37.18 -7.10
CA ARG A 115 9.09 36.88 -7.82
C ARG A 115 8.50 35.59 -7.26
N VAL A 116 7.27 35.67 -6.83
CA VAL A 116 6.50 34.53 -6.25
C VAL A 116 5.39 34.15 -7.21
N GLU A 117 5.27 32.88 -7.52
CA GLU A 117 4.19 32.33 -8.32
C GLU A 117 3.18 31.64 -7.38
N ALA A 118 1.91 31.90 -7.60
CA ALA A 118 0.83 31.34 -6.80
C ALA A 118 -0.25 30.72 -7.69
N ALA A 119 -0.63 29.48 -7.37
CA ALA A 119 -1.76 28.81 -7.99
C ALA A 119 -3.05 29.16 -7.24
N VAL A 120 -4.07 29.54 -7.98
CA VAL A 120 -5.37 29.88 -7.41
C VAL A 120 -6.08 28.62 -6.92
N VAL A 121 -6.43 28.59 -5.65
CA VAL A 121 -7.22 27.51 -5.03
C VAL A 121 -8.72 27.75 -5.26
N GLY A 122 -9.16 28.99 -5.16
CA GLY A 122 -10.54 29.40 -5.33
C GLY A 122 -11.03 30.34 -4.22
N TYR A 123 -12.34 30.53 -4.16
CA TYR A 123 -12.99 31.33 -3.11
C TYR A 123 -14.17 30.55 -2.49
N LEU A 124 -14.49 30.88 -1.23
CA LEU A 124 -15.64 30.29 -0.55
C LEU A 124 -16.94 30.99 -0.97
N ASP A 125 -17.88 30.21 -1.46
CA ASP A 125 -19.24 30.67 -1.65
C ASP A 125 -19.97 30.62 -0.29
N SER A 126 -20.19 31.79 0.31
CA SER A 126 -20.80 31.92 1.63
C SER A 126 -22.19 31.28 1.72
N ASP A 127 -22.95 31.29 0.61
CA ASP A 127 -24.31 30.78 0.57
C ASP A 127 -24.37 29.24 0.50
N GLN A 128 -23.38 28.62 -0.16
CA GLN A 128 -23.35 27.18 -0.38
C GLN A 128 -22.25 26.46 0.42
N GLN A 129 -21.42 27.19 1.13
CA GLN A 129 -20.26 26.66 1.87
C GLN A 129 -19.34 25.76 1.01
N THR A 130 -19.28 26.03 -0.30
CA THR A 130 -18.49 25.30 -1.27
C THR A 130 -17.35 26.18 -1.79
N VAL A 131 -16.25 25.55 -2.19
CA VAL A 131 -15.15 26.26 -2.86
C VAL A 131 -15.50 26.35 -4.35
N ARG A 132 -15.42 27.57 -4.91
CA ARG A 132 -15.59 27.83 -6.33
C ARG A 132 -14.29 28.25 -6.98
N ALA A 133 -14.08 27.79 -8.19
CA ALA A 133 -12.98 28.28 -9.03
C ALA A 133 -13.22 29.75 -9.44
N ALA A 134 -12.17 30.56 -9.42
CA ALA A 134 -12.20 31.90 -9.96
C ALA A 134 -12.40 31.87 -11.48
N ARG A 135 -13.13 32.84 -12.01
CA ARG A 135 -13.32 33.03 -13.45
C ARG A 135 -12.62 34.28 -13.99
N ASN A 136 -12.33 35.23 -13.09
CA ASN A 136 -11.61 36.42 -13.41
C ASN A 136 -10.15 36.31 -12.98
N ALA A 137 -9.25 36.93 -13.74
CA ALA A 137 -7.86 37.05 -13.37
C ALA A 137 -7.67 38.15 -12.31
N VAL A 138 -6.67 37.98 -11.46
CA VAL A 138 -6.28 39.00 -10.48
C VAL A 138 -5.55 40.12 -11.24
N LEU A 139 -5.96 41.38 -11.07
CA LEU A 139 -5.37 42.49 -11.79
C LEU A 139 -3.96 42.82 -11.27
N PRO A 140 -2.99 43.16 -12.16
CA PRO A 140 -1.70 43.67 -11.74
C PRO A 140 -1.84 44.90 -10.83
N GLY A 141 -0.97 45.02 -9.84
CA GLY A 141 -1.03 46.05 -8.80
C GLY A 141 -1.91 45.71 -7.61
N THR A 142 -2.68 44.59 -7.65
CA THR A 142 -3.46 44.16 -6.51
C THR A 142 -2.56 43.70 -5.36
N ARG A 143 -2.95 44.00 -4.13
CA ARG A 143 -2.23 43.57 -2.92
C ARG A 143 -2.45 42.11 -2.64
N VAL A 144 -1.36 41.45 -2.24
CA VAL A 144 -1.38 40.05 -1.79
C VAL A 144 -1.07 40.05 -0.30
N HIS A 145 -1.82 39.27 0.47
CA HIS A 145 -1.68 39.11 1.92
C HIS A 145 -1.45 37.64 2.28
N LEU A 146 -0.88 37.38 3.46
CA LEU A 146 -0.93 36.02 4.00
C LEU A 146 -2.39 35.64 4.31
N ALA A 147 -2.76 34.42 4.00
CA ALA A 147 -4.11 33.94 4.34
C ALA A 147 -4.26 33.80 5.87
N PRO A 148 -5.28 34.45 6.47
CA PRO A 148 -5.56 34.30 7.90
C PRO A 148 -5.95 32.85 8.26
N ASP A 149 -5.56 32.40 9.45
CA ASP A 149 -5.91 31.07 9.93
C ASP A 149 -7.42 30.81 9.96
N GLU A 150 -8.22 31.85 10.25
CA GLU A 150 -9.69 31.74 10.21
C GLU A 150 -10.22 31.42 8.81
N LEU A 151 -9.65 32.04 7.78
CA LEU A 151 -9.99 31.77 6.40
C LEU A 151 -9.59 30.33 6.04
N LEU A 152 -8.37 29.92 6.38
CA LEU A 152 -7.87 28.57 6.14
C LEU A 152 -8.74 27.51 6.85
N ARG A 153 -9.13 27.75 8.10
CA ARG A 153 -10.07 26.85 8.80
C ARG A 153 -11.37 26.67 8.05
N LYS A 154 -11.91 27.72 7.43
CA LYS A 154 -13.14 27.61 6.61
C LYS A 154 -12.94 26.76 5.35
N PHE A 155 -11.74 26.75 4.76
CA PHE A 155 -11.40 25.91 3.60
C PHE A 155 -11.17 24.44 4.00
N PHE A 156 -10.45 24.21 5.10
CA PHE A 156 -9.92 22.90 5.49
C PHE A 156 -10.67 22.23 6.64
N ALA A 157 -11.41 22.96 7.47
CA ALA A 157 -12.28 22.40 8.47
C ALA A 157 -13.68 22.11 7.90
N ARG A 158 -14.36 21.17 8.50
CA ARG A 158 -15.76 20.90 8.19
C ARG A 158 -16.68 21.66 9.14
N SER A 159 -17.69 22.32 8.61
CA SER A 159 -18.58 23.21 9.38
C SER A 159 -19.55 22.47 10.30
N SER A 160 -19.83 21.19 10.06
CA SER A 160 -20.74 20.38 10.88
C SER A 160 -20.63 18.89 10.58
N GLY A 161 -20.83 18.06 11.58
CA GLY A 161 -20.91 16.60 11.48
C GLY A 161 -19.62 15.87 11.84
N SER A 162 -19.65 14.55 11.67
CA SER A 162 -18.52 13.67 11.90
C SER A 162 -17.41 13.92 10.88
N SER A 163 -16.18 14.02 11.34
CA SER A 163 -14.99 14.23 10.51
C SER A 163 -13.86 13.34 10.98
N ILE A 164 -12.91 13.08 10.08
CA ILE A 164 -11.64 12.42 10.38
C ILE A 164 -10.59 13.52 10.56
N THR A 165 -10.06 13.70 11.75
CA THR A 165 -8.97 14.64 11.99
C THR A 165 -7.65 14.01 11.57
N LEU A 166 -7.10 14.45 10.42
CA LEU A 166 -5.87 13.88 9.89
C LEU A 166 -4.62 14.46 10.56
N GLY A 167 -4.60 15.75 10.78
CA GLY A 167 -3.48 16.49 11.34
C GLY A 167 -3.63 17.99 11.10
N THR A 168 -2.54 18.69 10.80
CA THR A 168 -2.50 20.13 10.54
C THR A 168 -1.96 20.44 9.17
N LEU A 169 -2.23 21.61 8.63
CA LEU A 169 -1.55 22.09 7.44
C LEU A 169 -0.04 22.13 7.65
N MET A 170 0.73 21.77 6.63
CA MET A 170 2.18 21.61 6.70
C MET A 170 2.89 22.86 7.24
N ASN A 171 2.53 24.04 6.73
CA ASN A 171 3.12 25.32 7.12
C ASN A 171 2.33 26.05 8.23
N ARG A 172 1.16 25.54 8.65
CA ARG A 172 0.26 26.16 9.63
C ARG A 172 -0.22 25.16 10.67
N ARG A 173 0.55 24.96 11.73
CA ARG A 173 0.24 24.03 12.81
C ARG A 173 -1.04 24.38 13.60
N THR A 174 -1.49 25.61 13.50
CA THR A 174 -2.72 26.12 14.14
C THR A 174 -4.00 25.80 13.34
N VAL A 175 -3.84 25.29 12.10
CA VAL A 175 -4.96 24.97 11.22
C VAL A 175 -5.08 23.47 11.08
N GLU A 176 -6.09 22.88 11.74
CA GLU A 176 -6.44 21.48 11.60
C GLU A 176 -7.04 21.18 10.23
N VAL A 177 -6.71 20.01 9.71
CA VAL A 177 -7.29 19.46 8.48
C VAL A 177 -8.23 18.33 8.84
N ALA A 178 -9.52 18.57 8.64
CA ALA A 178 -10.58 17.60 8.86
C ALA A 178 -11.10 17.05 7.53
N LEU A 179 -10.98 15.73 7.37
CA LEU A 179 -11.43 15.02 6.18
C LEU A 179 -12.93 14.69 6.27
N ASP A 180 -13.62 14.78 5.13
CA ASP A 180 -15.00 14.33 5.01
C ASP A 180 -15.07 12.82 4.83
N PRO A 181 -15.64 12.04 5.78
CA PRO A 181 -15.80 10.60 5.62
C PRO A 181 -16.60 10.19 4.38
N ASN A 182 -17.52 11.05 3.89
CA ASN A 182 -18.24 10.79 2.64
C ASN A 182 -17.32 10.75 1.41
N GLY A 183 -16.14 11.38 1.49
CA GLY A 183 -15.10 11.26 0.47
C GLY A 183 -14.60 9.82 0.27
N LEU A 184 -14.73 8.96 1.29
CA LEU A 184 -14.36 7.55 1.22
C LEU A 184 -15.39 6.69 0.46
N SER A 185 -16.56 7.23 0.16
CA SER A 185 -17.61 6.52 -0.58
C SER A 185 -17.20 6.09 -2.01
N ARG A 186 -16.08 6.60 -2.50
CA ARG A 186 -15.46 6.23 -3.78
C ARG A 186 -14.05 5.70 -3.60
N HIS A 187 -13.86 4.87 -2.57
CA HIS A 187 -12.60 4.24 -2.22
C HIS A 187 -11.47 5.22 -1.88
N LEU A 188 -10.47 4.73 -1.20
CA LEU A 188 -9.29 5.47 -0.79
C LEU A 188 -8.04 4.76 -1.25
N ALA A 189 -7.09 5.49 -1.84
CA ALA A 189 -5.73 5.03 -2.03
C ALA A 189 -4.79 5.71 -1.02
N ILE A 190 -3.97 4.93 -0.32
CA ILE A 190 -2.88 5.40 0.52
C ILE A 190 -1.56 4.97 -0.13
N ILE A 191 -0.81 5.93 -0.62
CA ILE A 191 0.36 5.70 -1.46
C ILE A 191 1.58 6.32 -0.80
N ALA A 192 2.63 5.53 -0.58
CA ALA A 192 3.85 6.00 0.03
C ALA A 192 5.02 5.07 -0.26
N GLN A 193 6.21 5.59 -0.49
CA GLN A 193 7.41 4.75 -0.52
C GLN A 193 7.74 4.22 0.89
N THR A 194 8.60 3.19 0.94
CA THR A 194 9.09 2.60 2.19
C THR A 194 9.71 3.67 3.10
N GLY A 195 9.39 3.65 4.39
CA GLY A 195 9.91 4.57 5.39
C GLY A 195 9.25 5.97 5.42
N ALA A 196 8.27 6.27 4.56
CA ALA A 196 7.56 7.54 4.58
C ALA A 196 6.51 7.67 5.69
N GLY A 197 6.13 6.54 6.35
CA GLY A 197 5.11 6.51 7.39
C GLY A 197 3.75 5.96 6.93
N LYS A 198 3.73 5.13 5.88
CA LYS A 198 2.52 4.54 5.28
C LYS A 198 1.61 3.86 6.31
N SER A 199 2.16 2.90 7.06
CA SER A 199 1.40 2.11 8.06
C SER A 199 0.93 2.97 9.23
N TYR A 200 1.70 4.02 9.57
CA TYR A 200 1.29 5.01 10.57
C TYR A 200 0.06 5.79 10.09
N LEU A 201 0.11 6.36 8.88
CA LEU A 201 -0.99 7.10 8.28
C LEU A 201 -2.25 6.24 8.13
N ALA A 202 -2.10 5.03 7.59
CA ALA A 202 -3.21 4.10 7.46
C ALA A 202 -3.82 3.77 8.83
N GLY A 203 -2.99 3.43 9.83
CA GLY A 203 -3.46 3.19 11.19
C GLY A 203 -4.21 4.37 11.80
N LYS A 204 -3.75 5.63 11.56
CA LYS A 204 -4.47 6.84 11.97
C LYS A 204 -5.86 6.92 11.34
N VAL A 205 -5.98 6.68 10.04
CA VAL A 205 -7.27 6.68 9.34
C VAL A 205 -8.19 5.58 9.89
N LEU A 206 -7.66 4.38 10.16
CA LEU A 206 -8.44 3.25 10.69
C LEU A 206 -8.97 3.53 12.10
N GLU A 207 -8.16 4.13 12.97
CA GLU A 207 -8.60 4.52 14.32
C GLU A 207 -9.74 5.55 14.27
N GLU A 208 -9.61 6.55 13.41
CA GLU A 208 -10.65 7.57 13.21
C GLU A 208 -11.95 6.96 12.67
N LEU A 209 -11.85 6.08 11.66
CA LEU A 209 -13.01 5.38 11.09
C LEU A 209 -13.69 4.46 12.12
N LEU A 210 -12.91 3.70 12.89
CA LEU A 210 -13.45 2.88 13.97
C LEU A 210 -14.18 3.74 15.00
N GLY A 211 -13.61 4.89 15.36
CA GLY A 211 -14.23 5.87 16.25
C GLY A 211 -15.52 6.48 15.71
N LEU A 212 -15.69 6.51 14.38
CA LEU A 212 -16.93 6.93 13.72
C LEU A 212 -17.97 5.80 13.61
N GLY A 213 -17.63 4.57 14.02
CA GLY A 213 -18.54 3.43 14.01
C GLY A 213 -18.37 2.48 12.82
N ALA A 214 -17.31 2.62 12.04
CA ALA A 214 -17.08 1.78 10.88
C ALA A 214 -16.81 0.31 11.24
N THR A 215 -17.22 -0.61 10.36
CA THR A 215 -16.75 -1.99 10.33
C THR A 215 -15.58 -2.08 9.37
N ILE A 216 -14.45 -2.58 9.84
CA ILE A 216 -13.18 -2.57 9.10
C ILE A 216 -12.54 -3.95 9.10
N VAL A 217 -12.10 -4.42 7.94
CA VAL A 217 -11.31 -5.66 7.82
C VAL A 217 -10.00 -5.34 7.12
N VAL A 218 -8.88 -5.69 7.75
CA VAL A 218 -7.54 -5.44 7.23
C VAL A 218 -6.90 -6.75 6.80
N LEU A 219 -6.49 -6.85 5.53
CA LEU A 219 -5.62 -7.91 5.02
C LEU A 219 -4.17 -7.45 5.17
N ASP A 220 -3.46 -7.98 6.16
CA ASP A 220 -2.14 -7.52 6.59
C ASP A 220 -1.05 -8.56 6.28
N PRO A 221 -0.36 -8.47 5.14
CA PRO A 221 0.71 -9.40 4.78
C PRO A 221 2.02 -9.17 5.52
N ASN A 222 2.17 -8.05 6.24
CA ASN A 222 3.44 -7.62 6.82
C ASN A 222 3.43 -7.53 8.35
N SER A 223 2.31 -7.83 9.02
CA SER A 223 2.11 -7.61 10.46
C SER A 223 2.22 -6.13 10.88
N ASP A 224 1.79 -5.20 10.02
CA ASP A 224 1.89 -3.76 10.27
C ASP A 224 0.85 -3.27 11.31
N TYR A 225 -0.27 -3.98 11.44
CA TYR A 225 -1.41 -3.60 12.29
C TYR A 225 -1.63 -4.49 13.51
N VAL A 226 -0.75 -5.48 13.74
CA VAL A 226 -0.93 -6.45 14.83
C VAL A 226 -0.88 -5.83 16.23
N GLN A 227 -0.25 -4.68 16.38
CA GLN A 227 -0.16 -3.95 17.66
C GLN A 227 -1.17 -2.81 17.80
N LEU A 228 -2.04 -2.59 16.80
CA LEU A 228 -2.99 -1.46 16.77
C LEU A 228 -3.89 -1.40 18.02
N ARG A 229 -4.13 -2.53 18.68
CA ARG A 229 -4.91 -2.62 19.91
C ARG A 229 -4.17 -2.11 21.14
N LYS A 230 -2.83 -2.07 21.13
CA LYS A 230 -2.03 -1.56 22.25
C LYS A 230 -1.93 -0.05 22.19
N LEU A 231 -1.92 0.59 23.35
CA LEU A 231 -1.62 2.01 23.43
C LEU A 231 -0.12 2.24 23.22
N ARG A 232 0.22 3.32 22.55
CA ARG A 232 1.61 3.76 22.45
C ARG A 232 2.10 4.13 23.85
N GLY A 233 3.30 3.66 24.18
CA GLY A 233 3.95 3.94 25.46
C GLY A 233 4.95 5.10 25.40
N ASP A 234 5.20 5.65 24.20
CA ASP A 234 6.19 6.71 24.00
C ASP A 234 5.53 8.08 24.19
N GLU A 235 5.87 8.73 25.29
CA GLU A 235 5.47 10.11 25.54
C GLU A 235 6.11 11.13 24.56
N ALA A 236 7.06 10.69 23.75
CA ALA A 236 7.83 11.54 22.86
C ALA A 236 7.05 12.01 21.61
N VAL A 237 5.94 11.37 21.26
CA VAL A 237 5.10 11.79 20.14
C VAL A 237 3.83 12.42 20.70
N PRO A 238 3.59 13.71 20.41
CA PRO A 238 2.39 14.37 20.91
C PRO A 238 1.14 13.65 20.40
N TYR A 239 0.21 13.36 21.31
CA TYR A 239 -1.13 12.86 20.96
C TYR A 239 -2.03 13.97 20.38
N GLU A 240 -1.42 15.04 19.85
CA GLU A 240 -2.14 16.10 19.19
C GLU A 240 -2.97 15.51 18.04
N HIS A 241 -4.23 15.89 17.99
CA HIS A 241 -5.19 15.40 16.99
C HIS A 241 -5.42 13.89 17.00
N ALA A 242 -5.13 13.19 18.12
CA ALA A 242 -5.54 11.82 18.34
C ALA A 242 -6.90 11.75 19.07
N ARG A 243 -7.72 10.75 18.77
CA ARG A 243 -8.95 10.52 19.54
C ARG A 243 -8.62 10.13 20.96
N LYS A 244 -9.30 10.76 21.93
CA LYS A 244 -9.05 10.54 23.38
C LYS A 244 -9.54 9.18 23.88
N ALA A 245 -10.49 8.56 23.21
CA ALA A 245 -11.06 7.28 23.60
C ALA A 245 -11.05 6.31 22.40
N PRO A 246 -9.94 5.64 22.14
CA PRO A 246 -9.87 4.65 21.09
C PRO A 246 -10.69 3.42 21.48
N ASN A 247 -11.47 2.88 20.56
CA ASN A 247 -12.22 1.64 20.73
C ASN A 247 -11.32 0.41 20.60
N HIS A 248 -10.24 0.35 21.36
CA HIS A 248 -9.22 -0.70 21.27
C HIS A 248 -9.76 -2.09 21.62
N ASP A 249 -10.78 -2.16 22.47
CA ASP A 249 -11.54 -3.38 22.78
C ASP A 249 -12.32 -3.93 21.59
N ARG A 250 -12.57 -3.08 20.59
CA ARG A 250 -13.26 -3.46 19.35
C ARG A 250 -12.31 -3.92 18.24
N ILE A 251 -11.02 -4.05 18.53
CA ILE A 251 -10.00 -4.53 17.59
C ILE A 251 -9.74 -6.02 17.84
N GLN A 252 -9.98 -6.85 16.84
CA GLN A 252 -9.72 -8.29 16.87
C GLN A 252 -8.58 -8.66 15.92
N LEU A 253 -7.71 -9.55 16.39
CA LEU A 253 -6.57 -10.04 15.63
C LEU A 253 -6.74 -11.54 15.34
N TYR A 254 -6.68 -11.91 14.05
CA TYR A 254 -6.53 -13.29 13.58
C TYR A 254 -5.14 -13.47 13.00
N ARG A 255 -4.46 -14.55 13.34
CA ARG A 255 -3.09 -14.81 12.92
C ARG A 255 -2.94 -16.18 12.27
N VAL A 256 -2.16 -16.25 11.20
CA VAL A 256 -1.74 -17.52 10.63
C VAL A 256 -0.78 -18.20 11.62
N PRO A 257 -1.04 -19.44 12.05
CA PRO A 257 -0.25 -20.11 13.09
C PRO A 257 1.08 -20.67 12.55
N ILE A 258 2.00 -19.79 12.16
CA ILE A 258 3.33 -20.16 11.65
C ILE A 258 4.35 -20.05 12.78
N ALA A 259 4.74 -21.19 13.36
CA ALA A 259 5.74 -21.23 14.40
C ALA A 259 7.10 -20.68 13.90
N GLY A 260 7.72 -19.80 14.70
CA GLY A 260 9.05 -19.24 14.45
C GLY A 260 9.16 -18.21 13.32
N ARG A 261 8.08 -17.95 12.56
CA ARG A 261 8.06 -16.93 11.50
C ARG A 261 7.31 -15.65 11.85
N GLN A 262 6.66 -15.62 13.01
CA GLN A 262 5.91 -14.46 13.44
C GLN A 262 6.86 -13.33 13.82
N ARG A 263 6.74 -12.20 13.16
CA ARG A 263 7.53 -10.99 13.43
C ARG A 263 7.34 -10.49 14.86
N TYR A 264 6.13 -10.68 15.40
CA TYR A 264 5.76 -10.29 16.75
C TYR A 264 5.24 -11.49 17.52
N PRO A 265 5.83 -11.87 18.65
CA PRO A 265 5.30 -12.91 19.54
C PRO A 265 3.95 -12.49 20.13
N ASP A 266 3.15 -13.45 20.57
CA ASP A 266 1.78 -13.24 21.04
C ASP A 266 1.70 -12.33 22.28
N ASP A 267 2.71 -12.34 23.14
CA ASP A 267 2.84 -11.44 24.29
C ASP A 267 2.94 -9.96 23.88
N LEU A 268 3.54 -9.69 22.73
CA LEU A 268 3.62 -8.33 22.19
C LEU A 268 2.33 -7.88 21.48
N CYS A 269 1.56 -8.79 20.90
CA CYS A 269 0.33 -8.46 20.16
C CYS A 269 -0.93 -8.50 21.02
N GLY A 270 -0.88 -9.20 22.18
CA GLY A 270 -2.03 -9.54 23.01
C GLY A 270 -2.87 -10.69 22.42
N PRO A 271 -4.05 -11.02 22.99
CA PRO A 271 -4.84 -12.18 22.58
C PRO A 271 -5.17 -12.16 21.10
N SER A 272 -4.90 -13.26 20.41
CA SER A 272 -5.20 -13.44 18.99
C SER A 272 -5.98 -14.75 18.79
N SER A 273 -6.78 -14.79 17.73
CA SER A 273 -7.44 -15.99 17.26
C SER A 273 -6.65 -16.60 16.10
N ARG A 274 -6.73 -17.91 15.92
CA ARG A 274 -6.08 -18.55 14.77
C ARG A 274 -6.86 -18.24 13.49
N TYR A 275 -6.15 -17.85 12.45
CA TYR A 275 -6.69 -17.81 11.10
C TYR A 275 -6.70 -19.23 10.54
N THR A 276 -7.85 -19.76 10.19
CA THR A 276 -8.01 -21.12 9.68
C THR A 276 -8.92 -21.17 8.47
N ILE A 277 -8.65 -22.13 7.59
CA ILE A 277 -9.43 -22.44 6.39
C ILE A 277 -9.79 -23.93 6.43
N ARG A 278 -11.06 -24.26 6.14
CA ARG A 278 -11.47 -25.63 5.93
C ARG A 278 -11.07 -26.08 4.53
N PHE A 279 -10.08 -26.98 4.45
CA PHE A 279 -9.52 -27.41 3.17
C PHE A 279 -10.55 -28.10 2.26
N SER A 280 -11.34 -29.02 2.80
CA SER A 280 -12.38 -29.73 2.04
C SER A 280 -13.55 -28.83 1.57
N GLY A 281 -13.63 -27.61 2.12
CA GLY A 281 -14.57 -26.57 1.68
C GLY A 281 -14.17 -25.86 0.40
N LEU A 282 -12.86 -25.88 0.07
CA LEU A 282 -12.32 -25.32 -1.16
C LEU A 282 -12.74 -26.15 -2.36
N ASP A 283 -13.14 -25.54 -3.48
CA ASP A 283 -13.30 -26.28 -4.72
C ASP A 283 -11.94 -26.72 -5.31
N GLY A 284 -11.96 -27.57 -6.35
CA GLY A 284 -10.71 -28.10 -6.92
C GLY A 284 -9.87 -27.03 -7.59
N GLU A 285 -10.48 -26.01 -8.18
CA GLU A 285 -9.79 -24.88 -8.80
C GLU A 285 -9.17 -23.96 -7.75
N GLU A 286 -9.88 -23.70 -6.65
CA GLU A 286 -9.35 -22.96 -5.51
C GLU A 286 -8.13 -23.66 -4.90
N ILE A 287 -8.18 -25.00 -4.78
CA ILE A 287 -7.05 -25.80 -4.30
C ILE A 287 -5.86 -25.65 -5.25
N CYS A 288 -6.07 -25.69 -6.57
CA CYS A 288 -5.02 -25.47 -7.56
C CYS A 288 -4.38 -24.09 -7.42
N ASP A 289 -5.20 -23.04 -7.26
CA ASP A 289 -4.72 -21.67 -7.13
C ASP A 289 -3.89 -21.47 -5.85
N VAL A 290 -4.37 -21.99 -4.71
CA VAL A 290 -3.65 -21.94 -3.43
C VAL A 290 -2.36 -22.74 -3.49
N ALA A 291 -2.36 -23.88 -4.20
CA ALA A 291 -1.18 -24.73 -4.41
C ALA A 291 -0.16 -24.10 -5.39
N GLY A 292 -0.55 -23.07 -6.14
CA GLY A 292 0.28 -22.44 -7.14
C GLY A 292 0.40 -23.26 -8.43
N VAL A 293 -0.63 -24.03 -8.79
CA VAL A 293 -0.70 -24.72 -10.10
C VAL A 293 -0.93 -23.68 -11.17
N PRO A 294 -0.05 -23.57 -12.20
CA PRO A 294 -0.20 -22.57 -13.26
C PRO A 294 -1.56 -22.67 -13.97
N SER A 295 -2.14 -21.54 -14.35
CA SER A 295 -3.46 -21.51 -15.02
C SER A 295 -3.46 -22.20 -16.38
N ASN A 296 -2.32 -22.27 -17.07
CA ASN A 296 -2.14 -22.96 -18.34
C ASN A 296 -1.87 -24.48 -18.18
N ALA A 297 -1.74 -24.98 -16.96
CA ALA A 297 -1.55 -26.41 -16.70
C ALA A 297 -2.91 -27.14 -16.56
N GLU A 298 -3.78 -27.01 -17.56
CA GLU A 298 -5.18 -27.48 -17.54
C GLU A 298 -5.32 -28.93 -17.07
N ARG A 299 -4.50 -29.85 -17.60
CA ARG A 299 -4.58 -31.29 -17.22
C ARG A 299 -4.25 -31.55 -15.78
N ILE A 300 -3.27 -30.82 -15.20
CA ILE A 300 -2.91 -30.94 -13.79
C ILE A 300 -4.06 -30.43 -12.93
N ARG A 301 -4.67 -29.31 -13.32
CA ARG A 301 -5.83 -28.72 -12.65
C ARG A 301 -7.01 -29.67 -12.71
N GLU A 302 -7.31 -30.23 -13.88
CA GLU A 302 -8.39 -31.20 -14.09
C GLU A 302 -8.21 -32.45 -13.20
N ALA A 303 -7.00 -32.98 -13.08
CA ALA A 303 -6.72 -34.12 -12.21
C ALA A 303 -7.01 -33.82 -10.73
N VAL A 304 -6.66 -32.62 -10.24
CA VAL A 304 -6.98 -32.17 -8.87
C VAL A 304 -8.50 -32.00 -8.71
N VAL A 305 -9.16 -31.33 -9.64
CA VAL A 305 -10.61 -31.12 -9.63
C VAL A 305 -11.35 -32.44 -9.58
N ASN A 306 -10.99 -33.40 -10.44
CA ASN A 306 -11.59 -34.73 -10.48
C ASN A 306 -11.37 -35.49 -9.18
N ALA A 307 -10.18 -35.44 -8.59
CA ALA A 307 -9.90 -36.02 -7.28
C ALA A 307 -10.79 -35.43 -6.18
N CYS A 308 -10.93 -34.10 -6.15
CA CYS A 308 -11.82 -33.43 -5.20
C CYS A 308 -13.29 -33.80 -5.39
N ILE A 309 -13.77 -33.94 -6.62
CA ILE A 309 -15.15 -34.36 -6.94
C ILE A 309 -15.38 -35.81 -6.43
N ARG A 310 -14.44 -36.72 -6.67
CA ARG A 310 -14.52 -38.12 -6.18
C ARG A 310 -14.62 -38.17 -4.66
N LEU A 311 -13.71 -37.46 -3.95
CA LEU A 311 -13.70 -37.43 -2.49
C LEU A 311 -15.00 -36.87 -1.89
N ARG A 312 -15.56 -35.82 -2.49
CA ARG A 312 -16.82 -35.21 -2.03
C ARG A 312 -18.02 -36.12 -2.29
N ARG A 313 -18.05 -36.79 -3.45
CA ARG A 313 -19.11 -37.78 -3.74
C ARG A 313 -19.16 -38.89 -2.69
N ASP A 314 -17.98 -39.30 -2.21
CA ASP A 314 -17.85 -40.33 -1.19
C ASP A 314 -18.02 -39.76 0.24
N ARG A 315 -18.39 -38.46 0.37
CA ARG A 315 -18.62 -37.73 1.64
C ARG A 315 -17.40 -37.71 2.57
N VAL A 316 -16.21 -37.77 2.02
CA VAL A 316 -14.97 -37.72 2.79
C VAL A 316 -14.60 -36.28 3.10
N ASP A 317 -14.39 -35.97 4.39
CA ASP A 317 -13.75 -34.72 4.79
C ASP A 317 -12.23 -34.91 4.68
N PHE A 318 -11.58 -34.12 3.82
CA PHE A 318 -10.17 -34.33 3.48
C PHE A 318 -9.32 -33.09 3.73
N ASN A 319 -8.06 -33.32 4.07
CA ASN A 319 -7.01 -32.33 4.21
C ASN A 319 -5.99 -32.48 3.06
N PRO A 320 -4.97 -31.59 2.94
CA PRO A 320 -3.98 -31.67 1.87
C PRO A 320 -3.29 -33.04 1.77
N ARG A 321 -2.93 -33.65 2.91
CA ARG A 321 -2.25 -34.93 2.93
C ARG A 321 -3.15 -36.04 2.39
N PHE A 322 -4.43 -36.00 2.73
CA PHE A 322 -5.39 -36.99 2.24
C PHE A 322 -5.63 -36.88 0.73
N LEU A 323 -5.72 -35.64 0.21
CA LEU A 323 -5.80 -35.39 -1.23
C LEU A 323 -4.53 -35.83 -1.95
N ALA A 324 -3.35 -35.57 -1.39
CA ALA A 324 -2.08 -36.04 -1.94
C ALA A 324 -2.02 -37.57 -1.98
N GLN A 325 -2.44 -38.25 -0.91
CA GLN A 325 -2.53 -39.74 -0.88
C GLN A 325 -3.47 -40.24 -1.97
N HIS A 326 -4.66 -39.67 -2.12
CA HIS A 326 -5.62 -40.06 -3.14
C HIS A 326 -5.06 -39.91 -4.57
N LEU A 327 -4.32 -38.81 -4.85
CA LEU A 327 -3.63 -38.61 -6.13
C LEU A 327 -2.48 -39.60 -6.34
N ALA A 328 -1.73 -39.93 -5.27
CA ALA A 328 -0.66 -40.91 -5.29
C ALA A 328 -1.20 -42.31 -5.63
N ASP A 329 -2.23 -42.75 -4.91
CA ASP A 329 -2.89 -44.03 -5.15
C ASP A 329 -3.43 -44.15 -6.57
N PHE A 330 -4.08 -43.10 -7.07
CA PHE A 330 -4.59 -43.02 -8.44
C PHE A 330 -3.47 -43.08 -9.48
N SER A 331 -2.33 -42.44 -9.22
CA SER A 331 -1.17 -42.39 -10.15
C SER A 331 -0.28 -43.66 -10.02
N GLY A 332 -0.54 -44.56 -9.07
CA GLY A 332 0.26 -45.74 -8.83
C GLY A 332 1.67 -45.45 -8.28
N VAL A 333 1.88 -44.31 -7.66
CA VAL A 333 3.18 -43.86 -7.12
C VAL A 333 3.08 -43.75 -5.61
N PRO A 334 3.97 -44.43 -4.83
CA PRO A 334 3.99 -44.27 -3.38
C PRO A 334 4.24 -42.81 -2.98
N LEU A 335 3.51 -42.34 -1.95
CA LEU A 335 3.63 -40.94 -1.48
C LEU A 335 5.04 -40.65 -0.94
N ASP A 336 5.71 -41.63 -0.36
CA ASP A 336 7.03 -41.51 0.26
C ASP A 336 8.17 -41.33 -0.76
N ASP A 337 8.00 -41.78 -2.00
CA ASP A 337 8.98 -41.59 -3.08
C ASP A 337 9.08 -40.13 -3.58
N PHE A 338 8.17 -39.25 -3.10
CA PHE A 338 8.11 -37.81 -3.44
C PHE A 338 8.70 -36.92 -2.36
N ASP A 339 9.38 -37.43 -1.33
CA ASP A 339 10.22 -36.59 -0.44
C ASP A 339 11.48 -36.12 -1.19
N GLY A 340 11.21 -35.37 -2.26
CA GLY A 340 12.23 -34.72 -3.07
C GLY A 340 12.81 -33.49 -2.40
N ASP A 341 13.53 -33.66 -1.33
CA ASP A 341 14.74 -32.93 -1.05
C ASP A 341 15.90 -33.68 -1.73
N ALA A 342 15.91 -33.64 -3.06
CA ALA A 342 17.07 -34.02 -3.84
C ALA A 342 18.09 -32.88 -3.78
N THR A 343 18.56 -32.60 -2.57
CA THR A 343 19.84 -31.91 -2.36
C THR A 343 20.63 -32.70 -1.34
N ASP A 344 21.75 -33.22 -1.84
CA ASP A 344 22.90 -33.67 -1.06
C ASP A 344 23.00 -35.16 -0.70
N LYS A 345 23.33 -35.98 -1.70
CA LYS A 345 24.28 -37.09 -1.53
C LYS A 345 25.12 -37.25 -2.79
N GLY A 346 26.28 -36.63 -2.81
CA GLY A 346 27.27 -36.80 -3.90
C GLY A 346 28.29 -35.69 -3.87
N ALA A 347 29.24 -35.78 -2.96
CA ALA A 347 30.37 -34.86 -2.85
C ALA A 347 31.18 -34.78 -4.13
N GLY A 348 31.38 -33.55 -4.62
CA GLY A 348 32.33 -33.23 -5.67
C GLY A 348 32.30 -31.73 -5.87
N THR A 349 33.28 -31.05 -5.26
CA THR A 349 33.64 -29.64 -5.48
C THR A 349 33.49 -29.20 -6.94
N VAL A 350 32.59 -28.20 -7.22
CA VAL A 350 32.78 -27.17 -8.27
C VAL A 350 31.81 -25.99 -8.04
N ALA A 351 32.39 -24.80 -7.93
CA ALA A 351 31.94 -23.45 -8.26
C ALA A 351 30.43 -23.08 -8.27
N ALA A 352 30.15 -21.97 -7.59
CA ALA A 352 28.93 -21.17 -7.63
C ALA A 352 28.36 -21.03 -9.06
N HIS A 353 27.12 -21.51 -9.24
CA HIS A 353 26.33 -21.18 -10.43
C HIS A 353 24.95 -20.66 -10.00
N ARG A 354 24.54 -19.55 -10.61
CA ARG A 354 23.23 -18.91 -10.50
C ARG A 354 22.15 -19.90 -10.95
N PRO A 355 20.92 -19.87 -10.39
CA PRO A 355 19.82 -20.68 -10.93
C PRO A 355 19.42 -20.11 -12.29
N ASP A 356 19.62 -20.89 -13.33
CA ASP A 356 19.33 -20.57 -14.70
C ASP A 356 17.82 -20.62 -15.01
N LEU A 357 17.42 -19.68 -15.86
CA LEU A 357 16.11 -19.57 -16.51
C LEU A 357 15.79 -20.77 -17.45
N ASP A 358 16.73 -21.68 -17.65
CA ASP A 358 16.62 -22.79 -18.60
C ASP A 358 15.73 -23.95 -18.13
N ASP A 359 15.49 -24.09 -16.83
CA ASP A 359 14.63 -25.16 -16.30
C ASP A 359 13.13 -24.89 -16.61
N ALA A 360 12.74 -23.61 -16.74
CA ALA A 360 11.39 -23.24 -17.15
C ALA A 360 11.18 -23.45 -18.66
N ALA A 361 12.22 -23.30 -19.47
CA ALA A 361 12.17 -23.52 -20.91
C ALA A 361 12.10 -25.01 -21.25
N ALA A 362 12.88 -25.86 -20.56
CA ALA A 362 12.82 -27.32 -20.74
C ALA A 362 11.46 -27.91 -20.34
N GLN A 363 10.79 -27.33 -19.32
CA GLN A 363 9.44 -27.72 -18.93
C GLN A 363 8.37 -27.26 -19.93
N LEU A 364 8.54 -26.10 -20.57
CA LEU A 364 7.68 -25.61 -21.63
C LEU A 364 7.80 -26.45 -22.91
N ASP A 365 9.01 -26.92 -23.23
CA ASP A 365 9.23 -27.78 -24.40
C ASP A 365 8.66 -29.18 -24.21
N LEU A 366 8.66 -29.71 -22.98
CA LEU A 366 7.98 -30.98 -22.68
C LEU A 366 6.45 -30.84 -22.78
N ILE A 367 5.88 -29.73 -22.34
CA ILE A 367 4.46 -29.43 -22.47
C ILE A 367 4.08 -29.23 -23.95
N ARG A 368 4.90 -28.54 -24.73
CA ARG A 368 4.71 -28.35 -26.18
C ARG A 368 4.82 -29.65 -26.96
N ALA A 369 5.73 -30.54 -26.58
CA ALA A 369 5.86 -31.85 -27.21
C ALA A 369 4.62 -32.73 -26.97
N ILE A 370 3.94 -32.58 -25.84
CA ILE A 370 2.69 -33.27 -25.51
C ILE A 370 1.52 -32.68 -26.30
N ASP A 371 1.46 -31.35 -26.50
CA ASP A 371 0.40 -30.69 -27.29
C ASP A 371 0.53 -30.92 -28.80
N HIS A 372 1.75 -30.96 -29.33
CA HIS A 372 1.98 -31.28 -30.75
C HIS A 372 1.56 -32.70 -31.13
N ALA A 373 1.62 -33.65 -30.19
CA ALA A 373 1.15 -35.00 -30.42
C ALA A 373 -0.39 -35.11 -30.51
N THR A 374 -1.12 -34.08 -30.07
CA THR A 374 -2.59 -34.08 -29.99
C THR A 374 -3.24 -33.38 -31.21
N THR A 375 -2.52 -32.50 -31.91
CA THR A 375 -3.10 -31.65 -32.99
C THR A 375 -3.09 -32.32 -34.36
N VAL A 376 -2.48 -33.50 -34.52
CA VAL A 376 -2.34 -34.16 -35.85
C VAL A 376 -3.52 -35.10 -36.20
N THR A 377 -4.54 -35.26 -35.32
CA THR A 377 -5.57 -36.28 -35.53
C THR A 377 -6.97 -35.76 -35.93
N VAL A 378 -7.17 -34.48 -36.23
CA VAL A 378 -8.54 -33.93 -36.51
C VAL A 378 -8.66 -33.22 -37.84
N THR A 379 -7.89 -33.54 -38.86
CA THR A 379 -8.24 -33.10 -40.22
C THR A 379 -7.84 -34.17 -41.25
N LYS A 380 -8.76 -35.07 -41.57
CA LYS A 380 -9.02 -35.61 -42.94
C LYS A 380 -10.06 -36.72 -42.90
N ARG A 381 -11.27 -36.34 -43.11
CA ARG A 381 -12.27 -37.17 -43.79
C ARG A 381 -12.90 -36.32 -44.88
N GLU A 382 -12.52 -36.59 -46.13
CA GLU A 382 -13.42 -36.69 -47.30
C GLU A 382 -12.66 -36.98 -48.57
N ARG A 383 -13.24 -37.97 -49.27
CA ARG A 383 -13.11 -38.37 -50.66
C ARG A 383 -12.04 -39.39 -51.10
N GLY A 384 -12.49 -40.53 -51.27
CA GLY A 384 -12.62 -41.56 -52.25
C GLY A 384 -11.61 -41.65 -53.41
N ASP A 385 -11.02 -42.80 -53.59
CA ASP A 385 -11.22 -43.71 -54.70
C ASP A 385 -10.10 -44.76 -54.74
N ASN A 386 -10.52 -45.96 -55.09
CA ASN A 386 -9.82 -47.16 -55.44
C ASN A 386 -8.36 -47.04 -55.95
N HIS A 387 -7.44 -47.92 -55.48
CA HIS A 387 -6.82 -48.99 -56.26
C HIS A 387 -5.93 -49.92 -55.45
N SER A 388 -5.96 -51.14 -55.85
CA SER A 388 -5.42 -52.40 -55.35
C SER A 388 -3.90 -52.50 -55.17
N GLY A 389 -3.46 -53.20 -54.04
CA GLY A 389 -2.33 -54.09 -53.83
C GLY A 389 -0.99 -53.44 -53.46
N PRO A 390 0.00 -54.20 -52.92
CA PRO A 390 -0.02 -55.29 -51.96
C PRO A 390 0.76 -54.99 -50.64
N THR A 391 0.56 -55.85 -49.66
CA THR A 391 1.05 -56.04 -48.27
C THR A 391 2.30 -55.26 -47.77
N PRO A 392 2.21 -54.71 -46.55
CA PRO A 392 3.26 -53.95 -45.91
C PRO A 392 4.13 -54.75 -44.92
N PRO A 393 5.32 -54.21 -44.57
CA PRO A 393 6.07 -54.73 -43.45
C PRO A 393 5.55 -54.11 -42.14
N ARG A 394 5.65 -54.87 -41.08
CA ARG A 394 5.31 -54.59 -39.70
C ARG A 394 5.77 -53.22 -39.25
N ALA A 395 4.83 -52.31 -38.92
CA ALA A 395 5.05 -51.14 -38.12
C ALA A 395 4.92 -51.50 -36.66
N THR A 396 5.99 -51.24 -35.89
CA THR A 396 5.98 -51.20 -34.45
C THR A 396 5.11 -50.01 -34.04
N GLY A 397 3.88 -50.29 -33.62
CA GLY A 397 2.95 -49.28 -33.18
C GLY A 397 3.40 -48.67 -31.87
N SER A 398 3.66 -47.35 -31.86
CA SER A 398 3.59 -46.55 -30.66
C SER A 398 2.13 -46.57 -30.17
N ARG A 399 1.83 -47.31 -29.11
CA ARG A 399 0.53 -47.25 -28.44
C ARG A 399 0.36 -45.80 -27.95
N GLY A 400 -0.52 -45.02 -28.55
CA GLY A 400 -0.99 -43.77 -27.97
C GLY A 400 -1.48 -44.07 -26.54
N ALA A 401 -0.99 -43.32 -25.57
CA ALA A 401 -1.38 -43.45 -24.18
C ALA A 401 -2.92 -43.40 -24.06
N SER A 402 -3.51 -44.31 -23.27
CA SER A 402 -4.94 -44.31 -23.00
C SER A 402 -5.33 -43.02 -22.25
N VAL A 403 -6.61 -42.64 -22.22
CA VAL A 403 -7.10 -41.48 -21.46
C VAL A 403 -6.71 -41.65 -19.99
N ASP A 404 -6.79 -42.87 -19.44
CA ASP A 404 -6.41 -43.17 -18.05
C ASP A 404 -4.90 -42.96 -17.80
N ASP A 405 -4.02 -43.33 -18.74
CA ASP A 405 -2.57 -43.10 -18.62
C ASP A 405 -2.21 -41.60 -18.54
N ARG A 406 -2.93 -40.77 -19.28
CA ARG A 406 -2.72 -39.31 -19.28
C ARG A 406 -3.18 -38.65 -17.97
N GLU A 407 -4.31 -39.11 -17.44
CA GLU A 407 -4.82 -38.61 -16.15
C GLU A 407 -3.89 -39.03 -15.00
N MET A 408 -3.33 -40.23 -15.04
CA MET A 408 -2.33 -40.72 -14.09
C MET A 408 -1.06 -39.87 -14.09
N VAL A 409 -0.54 -39.50 -15.26
CA VAL A 409 0.63 -38.62 -15.39
C VAL A 409 0.32 -37.22 -14.84
N ALA A 410 -0.87 -36.69 -15.11
CA ALA A 410 -1.30 -35.40 -14.60
C ALA A 410 -1.46 -35.41 -13.07
N ALA A 411 -2.06 -36.49 -12.51
CA ALA A 411 -2.19 -36.68 -11.06
C ALA A 411 -0.81 -36.75 -10.37
N ARG A 412 0.15 -37.47 -10.98
CA ARG A 412 1.52 -37.52 -10.50
C ARG A 412 2.18 -36.14 -10.47
N SER A 413 1.96 -35.34 -11.52
CA SER A 413 2.48 -33.97 -11.60
C SER A 413 1.83 -33.03 -10.58
N ALA A 414 0.55 -33.27 -10.22
CA ALA A 414 -0.18 -32.51 -9.21
C ALA A 414 0.38 -32.70 -7.80
N LEU A 415 0.92 -33.90 -7.49
CA LEU A 415 1.43 -34.23 -6.15
C LEU A 415 2.43 -33.20 -5.62
N ARG A 416 3.36 -32.72 -6.45
CA ARG A 416 4.37 -31.74 -6.06
C ARG A 416 3.77 -30.42 -5.57
N TYR A 417 2.62 -30.04 -6.11
CA TYR A 417 1.91 -28.82 -5.71
C TYR A 417 1.10 -29.05 -4.44
N ILE A 418 0.33 -30.15 -4.39
CA ILE A 418 -0.55 -30.46 -3.25
C ILE A 418 0.25 -30.73 -1.98
N ARG A 419 1.39 -31.42 -2.06
CA ARG A 419 2.27 -31.66 -0.89
C ARG A 419 2.82 -30.38 -0.26
N LYS A 420 3.04 -29.31 -1.04
CA LYS A 420 3.43 -28.01 -0.48
C LYS A 420 2.40 -27.50 0.51
N LEU A 421 1.12 -27.79 0.28
CA LEU A 421 0.03 -27.32 1.14
C LEU A 421 0.05 -27.98 2.52
N GLU A 422 0.65 -29.19 2.66
CA GLU A 422 0.77 -29.87 3.96
C GLU A 422 1.61 -29.04 4.97
N LYS A 423 2.53 -28.21 4.47
CA LYS A 423 3.40 -27.35 5.29
C LYS A 423 2.69 -26.15 5.88
N TYR A 424 1.46 -25.85 5.41
CA TYR A 424 0.72 -24.66 5.89
C TYR A 424 -0.16 -25.01 7.07
N PRO A 425 0.09 -24.44 8.25
CA PRO A 425 -0.66 -24.73 9.47
C PRO A 425 -2.02 -24.03 9.55
N ILE A 426 -2.57 -23.60 8.41
CA ILE A 426 -3.87 -22.90 8.31
C ILE A 426 -5.06 -23.86 8.16
N TRP A 427 -4.80 -25.13 7.83
CA TRP A 427 -5.86 -26.08 7.55
C TRP A 427 -6.55 -26.56 8.82
N SER A 428 -7.88 -26.48 8.83
CA SER A 428 -8.72 -26.86 9.96
C SER A 428 -10.04 -27.45 9.47
N GLN A 429 -10.86 -27.91 10.41
CA GLN A 429 -12.22 -28.40 10.14
C GLN A 429 -13.21 -27.25 9.87
N SER A 430 -12.85 -26.01 10.21
CA SER A 430 -13.69 -24.82 10.00
C SER A 430 -12.89 -23.66 9.44
N THR A 431 -13.51 -22.89 8.54
CA THR A 431 -13.06 -21.56 8.16
C THR A 431 -13.48 -20.55 9.23
N ILE A 432 -12.72 -19.47 9.38
CA ILE A 432 -13.10 -18.38 10.30
C ILE A 432 -14.52 -17.88 10.01
N ASP A 433 -15.25 -17.52 11.07
CA ASP A 433 -16.63 -17.05 10.93
C ASP A 433 -16.68 -15.61 10.41
N LEU A 434 -17.28 -15.42 9.24
CA LEU A 434 -17.47 -14.10 8.64
C LEU A 434 -18.37 -13.18 9.50
N ASN A 435 -19.34 -13.73 10.23
CA ASN A 435 -20.17 -12.93 11.13
C ASN A 435 -19.36 -12.34 12.29
N ALA A 436 -18.37 -13.10 12.78
CA ALA A 436 -17.47 -12.62 13.82
C ALA A 436 -16.56 -11.49 13.31
N ILE A 437 -16.19 -11.51 12.03
CA ILE A 437 -15.36 -10.49 11.38
C ILE A 437 -16.17 -9.21 11.10
N LEU A 438 -17.40 -9.35 10.60
CA LEU A 438 -18.23 -8.24 10.12
C LEU A 438 -19.15 -7.62 11.20
N GLN A 439 -18.85 -7.83 12.47
CA GLN A 439 -19.64 -7.18 13.53
C GLN A 439 -19.57 -5.65 13.41
N PRO A 440 -20.69 -4.95 13.68
CA PRO A 440 -20.72 -3.49 13.67
C PRO A 440 -19.66 -2.87 14.58
N MET A 441 -19.08 -1.77 14.15
CA MET A 441 -18.10 -1.00 14.92
C MET A 441 -16.91 -1.89 15.38
N LYS A 442 -16.39 -2.71 14.48
CA LYS A 442 -15.28 -3.63 14.75
C LYS A 442 -14.19 -3.49 13.72
N LEU A 443 -12.95 -3.51 14.16
CA LEU A 443 -11.77 -3.61 13.31
C LEU A 443 -11.18 -5.01 13.46
N THR A 444 -11.16 -5.76 12.37
CA THR A 444 -10.56 -7.10 12.33
C THR A 444 -9.29 -7.08 11.50
N VAL A 445 -8.17 -7.44 12.09
CA VAL A 445 -6.89 -7.61 11.40
C VAL A 445 -6.69 -9.09 11.08
N LEU A 446 -6.53 -9.40 9.81
CA LEU A 446 -6.11 -10.72 9.33
C LEU A 446 -4.61 -10.65 9.07
N ASP A 447 -3.80 -11.05 10.06
CA ASP A 447 -2.34 -11.12 9.95
C ASP A 447 -1.95 -12.34 9.13
N LEU A 448 -1.59 -12.08 7.87
CA LEU A 448 -1.20 -13.06 6.86
C LEU A 448 0.31 -13.13 6.68
N ALA A 449 1.08 -12.49 7.56
CA ALA A 449 2.53 -12.48 7.44
C ALA A 449 3.12 -13.88 7.45
N GLY A 450 3.96 -14.16 6.45
CA GLY A 450 4.54 -15.48 6.22
C GLY A 450 3.62 -16.48 5.51
N ALA A 451 2.38 -16.10 5.18
CA ALA A 451 1.54 -16.90 4.29
C ALA A 451 2.03 -16.80 2.83
N GLU A 452 1.85 -17.88 2.09
CA GLU A 452 2.15 -17.91 0.65
C GLU A 452 1.19 -16.98 -0.13
N LYS A 453 1.66 -16.49 -1.28
CA LYS A 453 0.85 -15.58 -2.13
C LYS A 453 -0.52 -16.16 -2.50
N GLY A 454 -0.59 -17.48 -2.76
CA GLY A 454 -1.84 -18.18 -3.07
C GLY A 454 -2.85 -18.12 -1.91
N VAL A 455 -2.38 -18.27 -0.68
CA VAL A 455 -3.22 -18.17 0.53
C VAL A 455 -3.73 -16.73 0.71
N MET A 456 -2.88 -15.74 0.48
CA MET A 456 -3.28 -14.32 0.56
C MET A 456 -4.34 -13.98 -0.48
N ALA A 457 -4.13 -14.39 -1.74
CA ALA A 457 -5.07 -14.17 -2.82
C ALA A 457 -6.42 -14.87 -2.57
N TYR A 458 -6.38 -16.12 -2.10
CA TYR A 458 -7.59 -16.84 -1.70
C TYR A 458 -8.32 -16.14 -0.55
N THR A 459 -7.61 -15.69 0.47
CA THR A 459 -8.22 -15.00 1.61
C THR A 459 -8.94 -13.71 1.16
N ALA A 460 -8.30 -12.94 0.28
CA ALA A 460 -8.89 -11.73 -0.28
C ALA A 460 -10.13 -12.05 -1.13
N GLU A 461 -10.05 -13.06 -1.99
CA GLU A 461 -11.19 -13.51 -2.81
C GLU A 461 -12.34 -14.02 -1.94
N TRP A 462 -12.05 -14.94 -1.00
CA TRP A 462 -13.06 -15.47 -0.10
C TRP A 462 -13.79 -14.38 0.69
N LEU A 463 -13.03 -13.47 1.30
CA LEU A 463 -13.59 -12.36 2.08
C LEU A 463 -14.48 -11.46 1.21
N LEU A 464 -13.93 -10.97 0.10
CA LEU A 464 -14.62 -10.02 -0.77
C LEU A 464 -15.80 -10.64 -1.50
N SER A 465 -15.71 -11.90 -1.94
CA SER A 465 -16.82 -12.60 -2.60
C SER A 465 -17.98 -12.83 -1.64
N ASN A 466 -17.71 -13.30 -0.42
CA ASN A 466 -18.76 -13.50 0.58
C ASN A 466 -19.36 -12.16 1.04
N LEU A 467 -18.53 -11.13 1.22
CA LEU A 467 -19.00 -9.79 1.56
C LEU A 467 -19.88 -9.21 0.43
N TRP A 468 -19.46 -9.42 -0.81
CA TRP A 468 -20.19 -8.96 -1.99
C TRP A 468 -21.56 -9.63 -2.14
N GLN A 469 -21.62 -10.95 -1.93
CA GLN A 469 -22.91 -11.68 -1.94
C GLN A 469 -23.87 -11.15 -0.88
N ARG A 470 -23.40 -10.90 0.34
CA ARG A 470 -24.20 -10.29 1.41
C ARG A 470 -24.65 -8.88 1.07
N ALA A 471 -23.77 -8.10 0.44
CA ALA A 471 -24.09 -6.75 -0.01
C ALA A 471 -25.21 -6.77 -1.06
N LEU A 472 -25.14 -7.65 -2.05
CA LEU A 472 -26.17 -7.85 -3.05
C LEU A 472 -27.49 -8.33 -2.44
N GLY A 473 -27.43 -9.19 -1.43
CA GLY A 473 -28.60 -9.68 -0.68
C GLY A 473 -29.25 -8.64 0.25
N GLY A 474 -28.65 -7.45 0.40
CA GLY A 474 -29.13 -6.42 1.32
C GLY A 474 -28.92 -6.76 2.81
N GLU A 475 -28.00 -7.68 3.12
CA GLU A 475 -27.73 -8.12 4.48
C GLU A 475 -26.77 -7.21 5.25
N LEU A 476 -26.10 -6.27 4.55
CA LEU A 476 -25.19 -5.31 5.17
C LEU A 476 -25.96 -4.11 5.72
N THR A 477 -26.04 -4.02 7.05
CA THR A 477 -26.68 -2.90 7.75
C THR A 477 -25.74 -1.70 7.93
N ASN A 478 -24.44 -1.91 7.88
CA ASN A 478 -23.42 -0.89 8.11
C ASN A 478 -22.38 -0.91 6.97
N PRO A 479 -21.74 0.24 6.69
CA PRO A 479 -20.66 0.30 5.72
C PRO A 479 -19.46 -0.53 6.20
N VAL A 480 -18.89 -1.31 5.26
CA VAL A 480 -17.71 -2.15 5.51
C VAL A 480 -16.53 -1.62 4.70
N PHE A 481 -15.43 -1.36 5.39
CA PHE A 481 -14.17 -0.97 4.78
C PHE A 481 -13.22 -2.17 4.75
N VAL A 482 -12.73 -2.53 3.56
CA VAL A 482 -11.74 -3.58 3.38
C VAL A 482 -10.41 -2.93 3.01
N VAL A 483 -9.41 -3.12 3.86
CA VAL A 483 -8.07 -2.60 3.67
C VAL A 483 -7.21 -3.65 2.99
N LEU A 484 -6.70 -3.31 1.84
CA LEU A 484 -5.79 -4.13 1.04
C LEU A 484 -4.37 -3.61 1.23
N GLU A 485 -3.65 -4.14 2.22
CA GLU A 485 -2.24 -3.77 2.43
C GLU A 485 -1.37 -4.46 1.38
N GLU A 486 -0.36 -3.73 0.85
CA GLU A 486 0.45 -4.13 -0.30
C GLU A 486 -0.40 -4.61 -1.49
N ALA A 487 -1.42 -3.83 -1.82
CA ALA A 487 -2.46 -4.16 -2.79
C ALA A 487 -1.93 -4.61 -4.17
N HIS A 488 -0.71 -4.19 -4.55
CA HIS A 488 -0.05 -4.63 -5.77
C HIS A 488 0.20 -6.16 -5.83
N ASN A 489 0.17 -6.87 -4.69
CA ASN A 489 0.23 -8.33 -4.64
C ASN A 489 -1.13 -9.01 -4.88
N LEU A 490 -2.24 -8.30 -4.64
CA LEU A 490 -3.60 -8.82 -4.75
C LEU A 490 -4.27 -8.44 -6.08
N VAL A 491 -3.96 -7.25 -6.58
CA VAL A 491 -4.51 -6.70 -7.81
C VAL A 491 -3.39 -6.15 -8.71
N PRO A 492 -2.51 -7.03 -9.22
CA PRO A 492 -1.41 -6.62 -10.06
C PRO A 492 -1.90 -5.96 -11.36
N GLY A 493 -1.11 -5.01 -11.87
CA GLY A 493 -1.29 -4.41 -13.17
C GLY A 493 -0.82 -5.32 -14.31
N GLY A 494 -1.26 -5.02 -15.55
CA GLY A 494 -0.85 -5.74 -16.74
C GLY A 494 -1.74 -6.94 -17.07
N ARG A 495 -1.15 -8.01 -17.63
CA ARG A 495 -1.90 -9.20 -18.09
C ARG A 495 -2.15 -10.23 -16.98
N GLU A 496 -1.51 -10.09 -15.83
CA GLU A 496 -1.69 -11.02 -14.71
C GLU A 496 -3.00 -10.69 -14.00
N THR A 497 -4.00 -11.53 -14.16
CA THR A 497 -5.25 -11.45 -13.41
C THR A 497 -5.35 -12.63 -12.45
N THR A 498 -5.46 -12.35 -11.16
CA THR A 498 -5.77 -13.37 -10.16
C THR A 498 -7.29 -13.43 -9.94
N ARG A 499 -7.79 -14.48 -9.30
CA ARG A 499 -9.21 -14.54 -8.89
C ARG A 499 -9.54 -13.37 -7.95
N ALA A 500 -8.65 -13.05 -7.03
CA ALA A 500 -8.79 -11.88 -6.15
C ALA A 500 -8.89 -10.56 -6.94
N SER A 501 -8.11 -10.39 -8.01
CA SER A 501 -8.16 -9.19 -8.85
C SER A 501 -9.55 -8.94 -9.43
N ARG A 502 -10.25 -10.00 -9.87
CA ARG A 502 -11.58 -9.87 -10.45
C ARG A 502 -12.60 -9.33 -9.47
N ILE A 503 -12.67 -9.92 -8.28
CA ILE A 503 -13.63 -9.45 -7.26
C ILE A 503 -13.25 -8.06 -6.71
N ILE A 504 -11.93 -7.78 -6.58
CA ILE A 504 -11.46 -6.45 -6.18
C ILE A 504 -11.91 -5.40 -7.20
N ASN A 505 -11.74 -5.64 -8.50
CA ASN A 505 -12.17 -4.73 -9.56
C ASN A 505 -13.71 -4.56 -9.58
N THR A 506 -14.46 -5.63 -9.35
CA THR A 506 -15.93 -5.56 -9.22
C THR A 506 -16.33 -4.67 -8.05
N VAL A 507 -15.75 -4.88 -6.88
CA VAL A 507 -16.03 -4.06 -5.69
C VAL A 507 -15.57 -2.61 -5.90
N ALA A 508 -14.43 -2.38 -6.56
CA ALA A 508 -13.94 -1.04 -6.88
C ALA A 508 -14.92 -0.27 -7.77
N SER A 509 -15.54 -0.93 -8.76
CA SER A 509 -16.48 -0.29 -9.67
C SER A 509 -17.89 -0.11 -9.10
N GLU A 510 -18.36 -1.06 -8.29
CA GLU A 510 -19.78 -1.14 -7.90
C GLU A 510 -20.00 -1.03 -6.37
N GLY A 511 -18.99 -1.33 -5.55
CA GLY A 511 -19.12 -1.50 -4.10
C GLY A 511 -19.75 -0.32 -3.37
N ARG A 512 -19.56 0.89 -3.89
CA ARG A 512 -20.13 2.12 -3.32
C ARG A 512 -21.65 2.11 -3.18
N LYS A 513 -22.35 1.40 -4.08
CA LYS A 513 -23.82 1.32 -4.09
C LYS A 513 -24.35 0.36 -3.03
N PHE A 514 -23.49 -0.54 -2.57
CA PHE A 514 -23.83 -1.65 -1.69
C PHE A 514 -23.15 -1.55 -0.31
N GLY A 515 -22.49 -0.41 -0.02
CA GLY A 515 -21.87 -0.17 1.28
C GLY A 515 -20.54 -0.88 1.51
N VAL A 516 -19.85 -1.33 0.43
CA VAL A 516 -18.52 -1.94 0.50
C VAL A 516 -17.49 -0.98 -0.06
N PHE A 517 -16.48 -0.62 0.76
CA PHE A 517 -15.48 0.37 0.42
C PHE A 517 -14.08 -0.22 0.55
N LEU A 518 -13.22 0.07 -0.42
CA LEU A 518 -11.82 -0.34 -0.41
C LEU A 518 -10.92 0.79 0.10
N ILE A 519 -9.94 0.41 0.90
CA ILE A 519 -8.78 1.23 1.24
C ILE A 519 -7.56 0.49 0.67
N VAL A 520 -7.07 0.99 -0.46
CA VAL A 520 -5.96 0.41 -1.21
C VAL A 520 -4.67 1.01 -0.70
N VAL A 521 -3.81 0.22 -0.08
CA VAL A 521 -2.55 0.68 0.52
C VAL A 521 -1.39 0.08 -0.25
N THR A 522 -0.49 0.91 -0.77
CA THR A 522 0.61 0.45 -1.62
C THR A 522 1.83 1.35 -1.57
N GLN A 523 3.00 0.77 -1.78
CA GLN A 523 4.24 1.49 -2.05
C GLN A 523 4.62 1.48 -3.54
N ARG A 524 3.87 0.76 -4.38
CA ARG A 524 4.14 0.60 -5.82
C ARG A 524 2.86 0.81 -6.64
N PRO A 525 2.37 2.05 -6.77
CA PRO A 525 1.14 2.30 -7.53
C PRO A 525 1.28 1.92 -9.01
N SER A 526 2.48 1.99 -9.60
CA SER A 526 2.73 1.54 -10.98
C SER A 526 2.54 0.03 -11.21
N LYS A 527 2.47 -0.77 -10.13
CA LYS A 527 2.26 -2.22 -10.18
C LYS A 527 0.81 -2.64 -9.88
N ILE A 528 -0.07 -1.70 -9.62
CA ILE A 528 -1.51 -1.94 -9.42
C ILE A 528 -2.24 -1.79 -10.76
N SER A 529 -3.36 -2.51 -10.90
CA SER A 529 -4.30 -2.31 -12.00
C SER A 529 -4.75 -0.84 -12.08
N ASP A 530 -4.61 -0.23 -13.25
CA ASP A 530 -5.06 1.15 -13.51
C ASP A 530 -6.57 1.28 -13.24
N ASP A 531 -7.36 0.23 -13.51
CA ASP A 531 -8.80 0.19 -13.25
C ASP A 531 -9.10 0.34 -11.76
N THR A 532 -8.41 -0.41 -10.89
CA THR A 532 -8.61 -0.31 -9.43
C THR A 532 -8.16 1.06 -8.90
N LEU A 533 -6.98 1.54 -9.32
CA LEU A 533 -6.41 2.78 -8.81
C LEU A 533 -7.23 4.00 -9.21
N SER A 534 -7.76 4.04 -10.44
CA SER A 534 -8.63 5.12 -10.94
C SER A 534 -9.99 5.19 -10.24
N GLN A 535 -10.48 4.07 -9.68
CA GLN A 535 -11.71 4.07 -8.87
C GLN A 535 -11.51 4.66 -7.46
N CYS A 536 -10.25 4.81 -7.01
CA CYS A 536 -9.94 5.48 -5.75
C CYS A 536 -9.96 7.00 -5.94
N ALA A 537 -11.15 7.61 -5.91
CA ALA A 537 -11.33 9.04 -6.13
C ALA A 537 -10.73 9.92 -5.01
N SER A 538 -10.38 9.32 -3.87
CA SER A 538 -9.69 9.97 -2.76
C SER A 538 -8.30 9.35 -2.59
N GLN A 539 -7.29 10.18 -2.44
CA GLN A 539 -5.91 9.73 -2.35
C GLN A 539 -5.16 10.45 -1.22
N LEU A 540 -4.39 9.70 -0.46
CA LEU A 540 -3.43 10.16 0.52
C LEU A 540 -2.04 9.77 0.03
N ILE A 541 -1.25 10.73 -0.44
CA ILE A 541 0.04 10.49 -1.09
C ILE A 541 1.15 11.08 -0.22
N MET A 542 2.03 10.22 0.27
CA MET A 542 3.23 10.61 0.98
C MET A 542 4.43 10.67 0.02
N ARG A 543 5.64 10.82 0.56
CA ARG A 543 6.86 10.89 -0.24
C ARG A 543 6.93 9.77 -1.27
N LEU A 544 7.19 10.15 -2.53
CA LEU A 544 7.30 9.25 -3.66
C LEU A 544 8.33 9.77 -4.65
N THR A 545 9.43 9.03 -4.83
CA THR A 545 10.58 9.44 -5.64
C THR A 545 10.64 8.77 -7.01
N ASN A 546 9.96 7.62 -7.19
CA ASN A 546 10.00 6.87 -8.44
C ASN A 546 9.13 7.56 -9.51
N PRO A 547 9.69 7.94 -10.70
CA PRO A 547 8.92 8.59 -11.75
C PRO A 547 7.78 7.73 -12.34
N ASP A 548 7.93 6.41 -12.40
CA ASP A 548 6.87 5.55 -12.94
C ASP A 548 5.68 5.47 -11.99
N ASP A 549 5.94 5.50 -10.69
CA ASP A 549 4.92 5.56 -9.66
C ASP A 549 4.19 6.91 -9.68
N GLN A 550 4.91 8.02 -9.90
CA GLN A 550 4.32 9.36 -10.07
C GLN A 550 3.42 9.41 -11.31
N LYS A 551 3.87 8.84 -12.45
CA LYS A 551 3.06 8.73 -13.67
C LYS A 551 1.79 7.90 -13.47
N ALA A 552 1.87 6.82 -12.67
CA ALA A 552 0.69 6.01 -12.34
C ALA A 552 -0.36 6.82 -11.57
N ILE A 553 0.07 7.63 -10.60
CA ILE A 553 -0.82 8.54 -9.87
C ILE A 553 -1.42 9.59 -10.81
N GLN A 554 -0.60 10.19 -11.68
CA GLN A 554 -1.06 11.20 -12.63
C GLN A 554 -2.16 10.64 -13.57
N ARG A 555 -2.02 9.39 -14.02
CA ARG A 555 -3.04 8.71 -14.84
C ARG A 555 -4.31 8.39 -14.07
N ALA A 556 -4.16 8.03 -12.80
CA ALA A 556 -5.28 7.61 -11.96
C ALA A 556 -6.07 8.77 -11.34
N SER A 557 -5.57 10.00 -11.40
CA SER A 557 -6.17 11.15 -10.71
C SER A 557 -6.37 12.33 -11.66
N GLU A 558 -7.59 12.81 -11.75
CA GLU A 558 -7.93 14.03 -12.53
C GLU A 558 -7.50 15.33 -11.82
N VAL A 559 -7.13 15.27 -10.54
CA VAL A 559 -6.91 16.45 -9.66
C VAL A 559 -5.43 16.76 -9.45
N VAL A 560 -4.54 15.86 -9.83
CA VAL A 560 -3.10 16.00 -9.60
C VAL A 560 -2.49 16.98 -10.62
N SER A 561 -1.97 18.12 -10.14
CA SER A 561 -1.18 19.04 -10.95
C SER A 561 0.28 18.56 -11.06
N GLN A 562 0.99 18.99 -12.12
CA GLN A 562 2.41 18.68 -12.28
C GLN A 562 3.24 19.26 -11.12
N SER A 563 2.94 20.49 -10.68
CA SER A 563 3.64 21.11 -9.55
C SER A 563 3.54 20.30 -8.26
N LEU A 564 2.39 19.64 -8.04
CA LEU A 564 2.21 18.77 -6.89
C LEU A 564 3.04 17.50 -7.00
N LEU A 565 3.15 16.90 -8.20
CA LEU A 565 4.00 15.73 -8.43
C LEU A 565 5.47 16.04 -8.18
N ASP A 566 5.91 17.24 -8.59
CA ASP A 566 7.28 17.71 -8.39
C ASP A 566 7.62 17.90 -6.90
N ASP A 567 6.61 18.06 -6.04
CA ASP A 567 6.77 18.19 -4.60
C ASP A 567 6.87 16.85 -3.85
N LEU A 568 6.31 15.79 -4.40
CA LEU A 568 6.27 14.48 -3.73
C LEU A 568 7.63 13.92 -3.29
N PRO A 569 8.73 14.07 -4.06
CA PRO A 569 10.05 13.62 -3.63
C PRO A 569 10.60 14.38 -2.40
N GLY A 570 10.20 15.63 -2.25
CA GLY A 570 10.66 16.54 -1.18
C GLY A 570 9.89 16.41 0.13
N LEU A 571 8.82 15.62 0.19
CA LEU A 571 8.04 15.42 1.42
C LEU A 571 8.88 14.72 2.49
N ASN A 572 8.75 15.18 3.73
CA ASN A 572 9.34 14.53 4.90
C ASN A 572 8.49 13.36 5.39
N GLN A 573 9.06 12.57 6.30
CA GLN A 573 8.29 11.53 6.99
C GLN A 573 7.12 12.14 7.77
N GLY A 574 5.92 11.56 7.60
CA GLY A 574 4.70 12.06 8.23
C GLY A 574 4.05 13.25 7.51
N GLU A 575 4.53 13.65 6.34
CA GLU A 575 3.87 14.62 5.48
C GLU A 575 3.09 13.90 4.38
N VAL A 576 1.88 14.39 4.09
CA VAL A 576 0.95 13.77 3.14
C VAL A 576 0.20 14.81 2.33
N VAL A 577 0.03 14.53 1.05
CA VAL A 577 -0.87 15.26 0.15
C VAL A 577 -2.22 14.59 0.17
N VAL A 578 -3.26 15.34 0.44
CA VAL A 578 -4.66 14.90 0.45
C VAL A 578 -5.34 15.38 -0.82
N LEU A 579 -5.88 14.44 -1.58
CA LEU A 579 -6.55 14.71 -2.85
C LEU A 579 -7.96 14.10 -2.89
N GLY A 580 -8.76 14.63 -3.78
CA GLY A 580 -10.10 14.11 -4.06
C GLY A 580 -11.16 14.65 -3.10
N ARG A 581 -12.17 13.82 -2.82
CA ARG A 581 -13.38 14.26 -2.10
C ARG A 581 -13.26 14.31 -0.59
N LEU A 582 -12.10 13.95 -0.05
CA LEU A 582 -11.84 14.02 1.40
C LEU A 582 -11.75 15.46 1.90
N THR A 583 -11.31 16.37 1.05
CA THR A 583 -11.17 17.80 1.34
C THR A 583 -11.85 18.62 0.24
N ARG A 584 -12.15 19.88 0.54
CA ARG A 584 -12.72 20.79 -0.46
C ARG A 584 -11.70 21.20 -1.53
N VAL A 585 -10.43 21.21 -1.15
CA VAL A 585 -9.29 21.58 -2.00
C VAL A 585 -8.11 20.67 -1.66
N PRO A 586 -7.17 20.42 -2.58
CA PRO A 586 -5.95 19.72 -2.25
C PRO A 586 -5.25 20.32 -1.03
N ALA A 587 -4.77 19.48 -0.12
CA ALA A 587 -4.14 19.90 1.12
C ALA A 587 -2.81 19.18 1.34
N MET A 588 -1.80 19.90 1.80
CA MET A 588 -0.57 19.33 2.32
C MET A 588 -0.62 19.31 3.84
N VAL A 589 -0.57 18.12 4.42
CA VAL A 589 -0.88 17.90 5.81
C VAL A 589 0.29 17.23 6.51
N ARG A 590 0.60 17.71 7.68
CA ARG A 590 1.44 16.98 8.65
C ARG A 590 0.54 16.09 9.48
N VAL A 591 0.73 14.79 9.37
CA VAL A 591 -0.11 13.78 10.04
C VAL A 591 -0.01 13.94 11.56
N GLY A 592 -1.15 13.99 12.21
CA GLY A 592 -1.28 14.11 13.66
C GLY A 592 -1.01 12.80 14.39
N GLY A 593 -1.08 12.85 15.71
CA GLY A 593 -0.89 11.68 16.56
C GLY A 593 -1.95 10.60 16.36
N ARG A 594 -1.56 9.36 16.60
CA ARG A 594 -2.45 8.20 16.74
C ARG A 594 -2.23 7.57 18.13
N VAL A 595 -3.21 6.81 18.58
CA VAL A 595 -3.20 6.24 19.95
C VAL A 595 -2.67 4.81 19.97
N GLY A 596 -2.97 4.03 18.96
CA GLY A 596 -2.51 2.64 18.83
C GLY A 596 -1.03 2.51 18.51
N ALA A 597 -0.40 1.49 19.06
CA ALA A 597 0.98 1.18 18.77
C ALA A 597 1.16 0.75 17.30
N GLU A 598 2.33 1.00 16.76
CA GLU A 598 2.70 0.63 15.41
C GLU A 598 3.36 -0.75 15.40
N GLY A 599 2.84 -1.62 14.53
CA GLY A 599 3.58 -2.78 14.05
C GLY A 599 4.52 -2.31 12.92
N GLY A 600 5.30 -3.19 12.35
CA GLY A 600 6.06 -2.84 11.15
C GLY A 600 7.33 -2.01 11.38
N ALA A 601 7.66 -1.65 12.62
CA ALA A 601 8.89 -0.92 12.93
C ALA A 601 10.12 -1.64 12.38
N ASP A 602 11.02 -0.93 11.74
CA ASP A 602 12.29 -1.48 11.30
C ASP A 602 13.10 -1.96 12.51
N ILE A 603 13.90 -2.99 12.26
CA ILE A 603 14.82 -3.49 13.28
C ILE A 603 15.83 -2.38 13.57
N ASN A 604 15.99 -1.99 14.84
CA ASN A 604 17.11 -1.15 15.24
C ASN A 604 18.42 -1.95 15.06
N LEU A 605 19.06 -1.73 13.92
CA LEU A 605 20.27 -2.48 13.54
C LEU A 605 21.39 -2.25 14.54
N ILE A 606 21.56 -1.02 15.02
CA ILE A 606 22.63 -0.67 15.98
C ILE A 606 22.44 -1.45 17.28
N GLU A 607 21.25 -1.42 17.83
CA GLU A 607 20.92 -2.14 19.07
C GLU A 607 21.13 -3.65 18.95
N ARG A 608 20.76 -4.24 17.80
CA ARG A 608 20.99 -5.66 17.56
C ARG A 608 22.46 -6.00 17.40
N LEU A 609 23.23 -5.17 16.71
CA LEU A 609 24.68 -5.35 16.58
C LEU A 609 25.37 -5.23 17.95
N GLU A 610 24.98 -4.27 18.77
CA GLU A 610 25.49 -4.11 20.14
C GLU A 610 25.13 -5.31 21.01
N ARG A 611 23.92 -5.82 20.91
CA ARG A 611 23.49 -7.03 21.63
C ARG A 611 24.32 -8.25 21.21
N SER A 612 24.48 -8.50 19.91
CA SER A 612 25.31 -9.60 19.41
C SER A 612 26.77 -9.48 19.86
N ARG A 613 27.29 -8.27 19.91
CA ARG A 613 28.64 -8.01 20.42
C ARG A 613 28.76 -8.36 21.90
N LYS A 614 27.78 -7.94 22.72
CA LYS A 614 27.75 -8.29 24.14
C LYS A 614 27.62 -9.80 24.37
N GLU A 615 26.75 -10.48 23.61
CA GLU A 615 26.61 -11.93 23.71
C GLU A 615 27.94 -12.65 23.46
N VAL A 616 28.69 -12.25 22.44
CA VAL A 616 30.02 -12.82 22.15
C VAL A 616 31.05 -12.46 23.22
N GLU A 617 31.04 -11.27 23.77
CA GLU A 617 31.91 -10.86 24.87
C GLU A 617 31.60 -11.68 26.14
N ASP A 618 30.33 -11.87 26.47
CA ASP A 618 29.90 -12.67 27.62
C ASP A 618 30.28 -14.16 27.45
N GLU A 619 30.14 -14.75 26.28
CA GLU A 619 30.59 -16.11 25.98
C GLU A 619 32.12 -16.25 26.13
N ARG A 620 32.88 -15.26 25.67
CA ARG A 620 34.34 -15.22 25.85
C ARG A 620 34.74 -15.10 27.33
N PHE A 621 33.97 -14.34 28.14
CA PHE A 621 34.17 -14.24 29.58
C PHE A 621 33.80 -15.54 30.29
N ALA A 622 32.69 -16.19 29.92
CA ALA A 622 32.28 -17.47 30.47
C ALA A 622 33.30 -18.60 30.17
N SER A 623 33.81 -18.67 28.93
CA SER A 623 34.80 -19.66 28.52
C SER A 623 36.17 -19.49 29.22
N ARG A 624 36.52 -18.25 29.61
CA ARG A 624 37.74 -17.98 30.39
C ARG A 624 37.59 -18.36 31.88
N ARG A 625 36.37 -18.46 32.41
CA ARG A 625 36.13 -18.85 33.81
C ARG A 625 35.96 -20.35 34.01
N THR A 626 35.82 -21.15 32.94
CA THR A 626 35.77 -22.60 33.02
C THR A 626 37.23 -23.10 32.90
N PRO A 627 37.89 -23.60 33.99
CA PRO A 627 39.21 -24.14 33.88
C PRO A 627 39.19 -25.35 32.95
N PRO A 628 40.27 -25.58 32.16
CA PRO A 628 40.32 -26.73 31.26
C PRO A 628 40.15 -28.01 32.08
N ARG A 629 39.18 -28.85 31.71
CA ARG A 629 39.01 -30.17 32.29
C ARG A 629 40.36 -30.90 32.09
N ILE A 630 41.11 -31.10 33.18
CA ILE A 630 42.29 -31.93 33.21
C ILE A 630 41.82 -33.35 32.90
N VAL A 631 42.04 -33.80 31.68
CA VAL A 631 41.84 -35.19 31.32
C VAL A 631 42.92 -35.98 32.05
N ALA A 632 42.47 -36.76 33.07
CA ALA A 632 43.40 -37.62 33.80
C ALA A 632 44.12 -38.58 32.83
N PRO A 633 45.44 -38.83 32.97
CA PRO A 633 46.18 -39.69 32.07
C PRO A 633 45.62 -41.11 32.14
N ILE A 634 45.34 -41.71 30.97
CA ILE A 634 44.91 -43.10 30.82
C ILE A 634 46.04 -43.99 31.37
N LYS A 635 45.80 -44.67 32.51
CA LYS A 635 46.67 -45.71 33.03
C LYS A 635 46.75 -46.81 31.98
N ARG A 636 47.90 -46.98 31.34
CA ARG A 636 48.24 -48.16 30.55
C ARG A 636 48.32 -49.35 31.50
N GLN A 637 47.47 -50.35 31.31
CA GLN A 637 47.66 -51.66 31.93
C GLN A 637 48.84 -52.36 31.25
N PRO A 638 49.73 -53.04 32.02
CA PRO A 638 50.79 -53.82 31.43
C PRO A 638 50.20 -55.12 30.86
N PHE A 639 50.64 -55.46 29.67
CA PHE A 639 50.40 -56.79 29.08
C PHE A 639 51.12 -57.87 29.91
N SER A 640 50.39 -58.88 30.32
CA SER A 640 50.88 -60.19 30.66
C SER A 640 50.21 -61.23 29.78
#